data_1c81ef589bea7837826a9c40e3a3232e
#
_entry.id   1c81ef589bea7837826a9c40e3a3232e
#
_cell.length_a   1.000
_cell.length_b   1.000
_cell.length_c   1.000
_cell.angle_alpha   90.00
_cell.angle_beta   90.00
_cell.angle_gamma   90.00
#
_symmetry.space_group_name_H-M   'P 1'
#
loop_
_entity.id
_entity.type
_entity.pdbx_description
1 polymer ?
#
loop_
_entity_poly.entity_id
_entity_poly.type
_entity_poly.pdbx_seq_one_letter_code
_entity_poly.pdbx_strand_id
1 'polypeptide(L)'
;MEIVKKHLYDILAVVMFAVISFVYFMPADIDGRILYRHDSSAGRGAGREATEYYEQTGERTRWSNSTFSGMPTYQTAPSYSSTDTLTTVMNAYHLWLPDNVWFLFAYLLGFYILLRAFDFRELLSVLGAIMWAFSSYFLIIIAAGHLWKVMALAYLPPMIAGVVLTYRGKYLWGFIVTAIFAAFEVKANHVQMTYYYLFVIALMIIAFLVQAVREQQLARFIKATSVCIAAAAIGICINFSNLYHTWQYSQESMRGKSELVKQNATNQTNSGLDRDYITQWSYGIGETWTLLVPNVKGGASVPLSQNPKAMAQADQQYMQIYQQLGQYWGEQPGTSGPVYVGAFVLMLFVLGLFIVKGPMKWALLAATVLSILLSWGRNLMPFTDFFIDYVPMYSKFRTVSSILVIAEFTIPLLAMMALKKLIDHPEVLTRQVKYIYISYAFTGGVALLFALAPSLFFSDYVSSSEMEAMKSIPAAYLNPMLINLKQMREAIFTADCWRSFWIVTLGTFCLLLFKARRLRAPWLISALIVLCLIDMWQVDKRYLNDGMFVERSARDMPQPMTATDKQILQDKNLDYRVLNLASNTFNENETSYYHKSIGGYHAAKLRRYQELIEAYIMPEMQQMMPAIVKAQGDMTRVNGDSIYPVLNMLNTKYIILPLQEGQTAPLQNPYTYGNAWFVDRISYVNNANEELDALRKINLRHAAVADVKFKSQLGEAIQQDNVSMVKIKSYAPNRLSYDVTSDKGGILVFSEIYYPGWEATVDGQPAELGRVNYVLRAMHIQPGRHQVTLQFFPASIKKTETIAYISYAILILVILVGVFVDWKKRKQKL
;
A
#
# COMPACT_ATOMS: atom_id res chain seq x y z
N MET A 1 41.15 -15.63 -0.75
CA MET A 1 41.01 -16.43 -1.99
C MET A 1 40.13 -17.66 -1.79
N GLU A 2 40.33 -18.48 -0.75
CA GLU A 2 39.47 -19.69 -0.49
C GLU A 2 37.98 -19.38 -0.22
N ILE A 3 37.66 -18.31 0.50
CA ILE A 3 36.28 -17.88 0.77
C ILE A 3 35.59 -17.52 -0.54
N VAL A 4 36.28 -16.81 -1.43
CA VAL A 4 35.71 -16.42 -2.73
C VAL A 4 35.48 -17.66 -3.60
N LYS A 5 36.41 -18.62 -3.61
CA LYS A 5 36.21 -19.90 -4.34
C LYS A 5 35.04 -20.70 -3.79
N LYS A 6 34.83 -20.73 -2.47
CA LYS A 6 33.72 -21.45 -1.84
C LYS A 6 32.35 -20.86 -2.18
N HIS A 7 32.24 -19.53 -2.32
CA HIS A 7 31.00 -18.82 -2.59
C HIS A 7 30.91 -18.24 -3.99
N LEU A 8 31.77 -18.70 -4.91
CA LEU A 8 31.86 -18.18 -6.27
C LEU A 8 30.51 -18.21 -7.00
N TYR A 9 29.78 -19.33 -6.89
CA TYR A 9 28.47 -19.47 -7.56
C TYR A 9 27.38 -18.59 -6.92
N ASP A 10 27.43 -18.37 -5.59
CA ASP A 10 26.51 -17.41 -4.94
C ASP A 10 26.82 -15.98 -5.41
N ILE A 11 28.10 -15.60 -5.52
CA ILE A 11 28.52 -14.28 -6.03
C ILE A 11 28.10 -14.12 -7.50
N LEU A 12 28.31 -15.14 -8.33
CA LEU A 12 27.84 -15.11 -9.73
C LEU A 12 26.34 -14.97 -9.85
N ALA A 13 25.56 -15.60 -8.96
CA ALA A 13 24.11 -15.44 -8.91
C ALA A 13 23.73 -14.00 -8.59
N VAL A 14 24.37 -13.37 -7.61
CA VAL A 14 24.13 -11.96 -7.24
C VAL A 14 24.43 -11.02 -8.42
N VAL A 15 25.57 -11.23 -9.09
CA VAL A 15 25.94 -10.44 -10.29
C VAL A 15 24.91 -10.64 -11.40
N MET A 16 24.47 -11.88 -11.63
CA MET A 16 23.46 -12.20 -12.63
C MET A 16 22.12 -11.51 -12.31
N PHE A 17 21.71 -11.46 -11.03
CA PHE A 17 20.49 -10.75 -10.62
C PHE A 17 20.59 -9.25 -10.89
N ALA A 18 21.74 -8.63 -10.60
CA ALA A 18 21.96 -7.23 -10.95
C ALA A 18 21.86 -7.02 -12.47
N VAL A 19 22.50 -7.87 -13.29
CA VAL A 19 22.45 -7.79 -14.74
C VAL A 19 21.01 -7.97 -15.25
N ILE A 20 20.27 -8.99 -14.79
CA ILE A 20 18.87 -9.22 -15.19
C ILE A 20 18.03 -7.98 -14.85
N SER A 21 18.23 -7.40 -13.67
CA SER A 21 17.48 -6.22 -13.22
C SER A 21 17.80 -4.99 -14.08
N PHE A 22 19.05 -4.74 -14.41
CA PHE A 22 19.40 -3.66 -15.35
C PHE A 22 18.82 -3.89 -16.75
N VAL A 23 18.97 -5.09 -17.29
CA VAL A 23 18.49 -5.42 -18.65
C VAL A 23 16.96 -5.29 -18.73
N TYR A 24 16.25 -5.60 -17.67
CA TYR A 24 14.79 -5.42 -17.64
C TYR A 24 14.38 -3.95 -17.81
N PHE A 25 15.11 -3.01 -17.20
CA PHE A 25 14.81 -1.58 -17.24
C PHE A 25 15.53 -0.79 -18.34
N MET A 26 16.40 -1.47 -19.14
CA MET A 26 16.99 -0.84 -20.32
C MET A 26 15.93 -0.58 -21.41
N PRO A 27 16.05 0.53 -22.22
CA PRO A 27 17.10 1.55 -22.16
C PRO A 27 16.84 2.68 -21.14
N ALA A 28 15.69 2.71 -20.50
CA ALA A 28 15.23 3.85 -19.72
C ALA A 28 16.20 4.26 -18.59
N ASP A 29 16.76 3.28 -17.84
CA ASP A 29 17.69 3.59 -16.75
C ASP A 29 19.04 4.14 -17.27
N ILE A 30 19.51 3.67 -18.44
CA ILE A 30 20.75 4.19 -19.07
C ILE A 30 20.55 5.61 -19.57
N ASP A 31 19.38 5.89 -20.14
CA ASP A 31 18.99 7.22 -20.63
C ASP A 31 18.72 8.20 -19.47
N GLY A 32 18.79 7.77 -18.23
CA GLY A 32 18.49 8.57 -17.05
C GLY A 32 17.02 8.91 -16.90
N ARG A 33 16.14 8.23 -17.63
CA ARG A 33 14.68 8.38 -17.48
C ARG A 33 14.19 7.74 -16.21
N ILE A 34 13.09 8.22 -15.68
CA ILE A 34 12.48 7.74 -14.45
C ILE A 34 11.08 7.20 -14.73
N LEU A 35 10.68 6.20 -13.96
CA LEU A 35 9.32 5.67 -14.02
C LEU A 35 8.34 6.70 -13.44
N TYR A 36 7.39 7.15 -14.27
CA TYR A 36 6.29 7.98 -13.80
C TYR A 36 5.30 7.11 -13.01
N ARG A 37 5.06 7.49 -11.77
CA ARG A 37 4.18 6.76 -10.86
C ARG A 37 3.18 7.74 -10.26
N HIS A 38 1.91 7.55 -10.55
CA HIS A 38 0.83 8.42 -10.06
C HIS A 38 0.85 8.54 -8.52
N ASP A 39 0.90 7.43 -7.81
CA ASP A 39 0.89 7.44 -6.33
C ASP A 39 2.15 8.09 -5.74
N SER A 40 3.29 7.95 -6.40
CA SER A 40 4.53 8.61 -5.95
C SER A 40 4.47 10.12 -6.19
N SER A 41 3.83 10.58 -7.25
CA SER A 41 3.59 12.00 -7.50
C SER A 41 2.62 12.58 -6.48
N ALA A 42 1.51 11.90 -6.23
CA ALA A 42 0.54 12.26 -5.19
C ALA A 42 1.19 12.29 -3.80
N GLY A 43 2.04 11.32 -3.48
CA GLY A 43 2.79 11.28 -2.22
C GLY A 43 3.71 12.49 -2.02
N ARG A 44 4.32 13.01 -3.10
CA ARG A 44 5.15 14.22 -3.03
C ARG A 44 4.34 15.47 -2.69
N GLY A 45 3.15 15.63 -3.25
CA GLY A 45 2.25 16.72 -2.87
C GLY A 45 1.91 16.70 -1.38
N ALA A 46 1.48 15.54 -0.86
CA ALA A 46 1.17 15.39 0.55
C ALA A 46 2.38 15.59 1.47
N GLY A 47 3.58 15.22 1.02
CA GLY A 47 4.82 15.29 1.81
C GLY A 47 5.64 16.56 1.62
N ARG A 48 5.20 17.50 0.77
CA ARG A 48 5.98 18.69 0.40
C ARG A 48 6.37 19.53 1.60
N GLU A 49 5.42 19.88 2.45
CA GLU A 49 5.65 20.68 3.66
C GLU A 49 6.65 19.99 4.61
N ALA A 50 6.54 18.68 4.81
CA ALA A 50 7.46 17.93 5.66
C ALA A 50 8.88 17.89 5.08
N THR A 51 9.00 17.82 3.75
CA THR A 51 10.27 17.86 3.03
C THR A 51 10.93 19.21 3.13
N GLU A 52 10.21 20.29 2.84
CA GLU A 52 10.71 21.66 2.95
C GLU A 52 11.14 22.00 4.38
N TYR A 53 10.35 21.60 5.37
CA TYR A 53 10.71 21.78 6.77
C TYR A 53 12.02 21.08 7.13
N TYR A 54 12.21 19.84 6.65
CA TYR A 54 13.45 19.11 6.84
C TYR A 54 14.65 19.76 6.12
N GLU A 55 14.46 20.24 4.90
CA GLU A 55 15.50 20.93 4.13
C GLU A 55 15.96 22.22 4.80
N GLN A 56 15.03 22.95 5.43
CA GLN A 56 15.31 24.21 6.10
C GLN A 56 15.90 24.05 7.51
N THR A 57 15.48 23.03 8.24
CA THR A 57 15.80 22.90 9.68
C THR A 57 16.67 21.71 10.03
N GLY A 58 16.73 20.70 9.16
CA GLY A 58 17.33 19.38 9.45
C GLY A 58 16.48 18.52 10.39
N GLU A 59 15.29 19.00 10.83
CA GLU A 59 14.37 18.29 11.72
C GLU A 59 13.24 17.63 10.95
N ARG A 60 12.94 16.37 11.27
CA ARG A 60 11.79 15.66 10.69
C ARG A 60 10.53 15.94 11.49
N THR A 61 9.56 16.57 10.84
CA THR A 61 8.25 16.79 11.45
C THR A 61 7.43 15.51 11.53
N ARG A 62 6.62 15.38 12.57
CA ARG A 62 5.64 14.29 12.77
C ARG A 62 4.22 14.71 12.44
N TRP A 63 4.04 15.97 12.01
CA TRP A 63 2.76 16.55 11.62
C TRP A 63 2.93 17.32 10.32
N SER A 64 1.91 17.29 9.45
CA SER A 64 1.84 18.12 8.24
C SER A 64 0.44 18.70 8.10
N ASN A 65 0.37 19.94 7.62
CA ASN A 65 -0.88 20.63 7.29
C ASN A 65 -1.16 20.64 5.77
N SER A 66 -0.35 19.96 4.97
CA SER A 66 -0.49 19.95 3.50
C SER A 66 -1.84 19.42 3.03
N THR A 67 -2.41 18.40 3.72
CA THR A 67 -3.64 17.72 3.31
C THR A 67 -4.63 17.65 4.46
N PHE A 68 -5.93 17.65 4.13
CA PHE A 68 -7.04 17.46 5.09
C PHE A 68 -6.96 18.38 6.30
N SER A 69 -6.46 19.63 6.12
CA SER A 69 -6.26 20.62 7.16
C SER A 69 -5.29 20.20 8.28
N GLY A 70 -4.62 19.07 8.16
CA GLY A 70 -3.60 18.58 9.08
C GLY A 70 -3.76 17.13 9.49
N MET A 71 -2.62 16.40 9.48
CA MET A 71 -2.55 15.00 9.88
C MET A 71 -1.13 14.58 10.29
N PRO A 72 -0.98 13.48 11.08
CA PRO A 72 0.33 12.93 11.41
C PRO A 72 1.05 12.37 10.19
N THR A 73 2.40 12.45 10.18
CA THR A 73 3.24 12.00 9.05
C THR A 73 3.65 10.52 9.11
N TYR A 74 3.11 9.73 10.03
CA TYR A 74 3.52 8.33 10.21
C TYR A 74 3.24 7.44 8.98
N GLN A 75 2.24 7.79 8.17
CA GLN A 75 1.81 7.07 6.97
C GLN A 75 1.84 7.94 5.71
N THR A 76 2.51 9.10 5.74
CA THR A 76 2.78 9.93 4.56
C THR A 76 4.19 9.69 4.03
N ALA A 77 4.50 10.13 2.81
CA ALA A 77 5.86 10.06 2.25
C ALA A 77 6.44 11.50 2.11
N PRO A 78 7.54 11.83 2.81
CA PRO A 78 8.34 10.97 3.68
C PRO A 78 7.67 10.69 5.03
N SER A 79 7.69 9.43 5.45
CA SER A 79 7.20 9.07 6.78
C SER A 79 8.25 9.38 7.85
N TYR A 80 7.76 9.67 9.06
CA TYR A 80 8.66 9.75 10.19
C TYR A 80 9.38 8.42 10.43
N SER A 81 10.69 8.48 10.61
CA SER A 81 11.52 7.32 10.97
C SER A 81 12.48 7.71 12.09
N SER A 82 12.53 6.92 13.15
CA SER A 82 13.41 7.20 14.30
C SER A 82 14.90 7.06 13.99
N THR A 83 15.26 6.19 13.02
CA THR A 83 16.67 5.92 12.71
C THR A 83 16.92 5.85 11.21
N ASP A 84 17.92 6.58 10.73
CA ASP A 84 18.39 6.51 9.34
C ASP A 84 19.46 5.44 9.12
N THR A 85 20.08 4.94 10.21
CA THR A 85 21.13 3.93 10.15
C THR A 85 20.67 2.67 9.43
N LEU A 86 19.41 2.26 9.64
CA LEU A 86 18.84 1.11 8.96
C LEU A 86 18.78 1.31 7.44
N THR A 87 18.53 2.53 6.98
CA THR A 87 18.53 2.87 5.54
C THR A 87 19.89 2.55 4.89
N THR A 88 20.99 2.88 5.55
CA THR A 88 22.32 2.55 5.05
C THR A 88 22.54 1.05 4.91
N VAL A 89 22.07 0.25 5.89
CA VAL A 89 22.17 -1.22 5.84
C VAL A 89 21.27 -1.79 4.73
N MET A 90 20.08 -1.22 4.55
CA MET A 90 19.19 -1.57 3.44
C MET A 90 19.82 -1.28 2.10
N ASN A 91 20.42 -0.10 1.92
CA ASN A 91 21.12 0.29 0.69
C ASN A 91 22.32 -0.63 0.40
N ALA A 92 23.03 -1.06 1.43
CA ALA A 92 24.10 -2.05 1.28
C ALA A 92 23.56 -3.42 0.80
N TYR A 93 22.39 -3.86 1.30
CA TYR A 93 21.70 -5.06 0.81
C TYR A 93 21.26 -4.91 -0.66
N HIS A 94 20.88 -3.71 -1.07
CA HIS A 94 20.50 -3.40 -2.45
C HIS A 94 21.70 -3.06 -3.36
N LEU A 95 22.94 -3.15 -2.87
CA LEU A 95 24.16 -2.77 -3.59
C LEU A 95 24.13 -1.34 -4.15
N TRP A 96 23.41 -0.42 -3.53
CA TRP A 96 23.19 0.96 -4.00
C TRP A 96 22.75 1.06 -5.46
N LEU A 97 22.02 0.06 -5.97
CA LEU A 97 21.47 0.05 -7.31
C LEU A 97 20.39 1.15 -7.47
N PRO A 98 20.16 1.66 -8.70
CA PRO A 98 19.10 2.65 -8.95
C PRO A 98 17.71 2.16 -8.55
N ASP A 99 16.78 3.11 -8.27
CA ASP A 99 15.47 2.84 -7.66
C ASP A 99 14.67 1.67 -8.28
N ASN A 100 14.52 1.61 -9.61
CA ASN A 100 13.74 0.54 -10.22
C ASN A 100 14.52 -0.78 -10.24
N VAL A 101 15.82 -0.72 -10.48
CA VAL A 101 16.71 -1.86 -10.60
C VAL A 101 16.81 -2.61 -9.29
N TRP A 102 16.98 -1.89 -8.16
CA TRP A 102 17.13 -2.55 -6.87
C TRP A 102 15.84 -3.26 -6.41
N PHE A 103 14.65 -2.82 -6.84
CA PHE A 103 13.40 -3.51 -6.50
C PHE A 103 13.39 -4.94 -7.05
N LEU A 104 13.64 -5.08 -8.35
CA LEU A 104 13.69 -6.41 -8.98
C LEU A 104 14.87 -7.23 -8.45
N PHE A 105 16.03 -6.59 -8.26
CA PHE A 105 17.20 -7.22 -7.66
C PHE A 105 16.90 -7.77 -6.25
N ALA A 106 16.23 -7.00 -5.39
CA ALA A 106 15.87 -7.41 -4.04
C ALA A 106 14.87 -8.57 -4.03
N TYR A 107 13.91 -8.60 -4.98
CA TYR A 107 13.05 -9.74 -5.18
C TYR A 107 13.85 -11.00 -5.54
N LEU A 108 14.70 -10.93 -6.55
CA LEU A 108 15.53 -12.05 -6.97
C LEU A 108 16.43 -12.56 -5.84
N LEU A 109 17.15 -11.66 -5.17
CA LEU A 109 18.05 -11.98 -4.08
C LEU A 109 17.31 -12.55 -2.86
N GLY A 110 16.17 -11.95 -2.50
CA GLY A 110 15.39 -12.38 -1.35
C GLY A 110 14.90 -13.83 -1.46
N PHE A 111 14.35 -14.20 -2.60
CA PHE A 111 13.87 -15.57 -2.81
C PHE A 111 15.03 -16.56 -3.02
N TYR A 112 16.12 -16.12 -3.63
CA TYR A 112 17.36 -16.90 -3.69
C TYR A 112 17.86 -17.27 -2.28
N ILE A 113 17.93 -16.32 -1.36
CA ILE A 113 18.33 -16.54 0.03
C ILE A 113 17.40 -17.56 0.70
N LEU A 114 16.09 -17.48 0.46
CA LEU A 114 15.09 -18.43 0.98
C LEU A 114 15.38 -19.86 0.47
N LEU A 115 15.58 -20.03 -0.83
CA LEU A 115 15.86 -21.35 -1.38
C LEU A 115 17.19 -21.92 -0.87
N ARG A 116 18.22 -21.07 -0.71
CA ARG A 116 19.49 -21.48 -0.08
C ARG A 116 19.29 -21.92 1.38
N ALA A 117 18.38 -21.29 2.12
CA ALA A 117 18.02 -21.73 3.47
C ALA A 117 17.33 -23.12 3.48
N PHE A 118 16.63 -23.49 2.40
CA PHE A 118 16.08 -24.84 2.16
C PHE A 118 17.07 -25.84 1.54
N ASP A 119 18.37 -25.53 1.46
CA ASP A 119 19.44 -26.35 0.84
C ASP A 119 19.21 -26.63 -0.65
N PHE A 120 18.71 -25.68 -1.39
CA PHE A 120 18.75 -25.77 -2.84
C PHE A 120 20.15 -25.44 -3.34
N ARG A 121 20.60 -26.10 -4.43
CA ARG A 121 21.83 -25.76 -5.13
C ARG A 121 21.69 -24.40 -5.82
N GLU A 122 22.82 -23.72 -6.06
CA GLU A 122 22.88 -22.35 -6.53
C GLU A 122 22.07 -22.13 -7.81
N LEU A 123 22.35 -22.87 -8.88
CA LEU A 123 21.66 -22.73 -10.17
C LEU A 123 20.15 -23.00 -10.07
N LEU A 124 19.75 -23.95 -9.23
CA LEU A 124 18.34 -24.23 -8.98
C LEU A 124 17.67 -23.09 -8.19
N SER A 125 18.42 -22.49 -7.25
CA SER A 125 17.94 -21.32 -6.51
C SER A 125 17.76 -20.09 -7.38
N VAL A 126 18.63 -19.93 -8.40
CA VAL A 126 18.47 -18.88 -9.42
C VAL A 126 17.18 -19.04 -10.21
N LEU A 127 16.89 -20.26 -10.68
CA LEU A 127 15.61 -20.54 -11.38
C LEU A 127 14.41 -20.16 -10.51
N GLY A 128 14.40 -20.58 -9.24
CA GLY A 128 13.29 -20.27 -8.35
C GLY A 128 13.19 -18.78 -8.03
N ALA A 129 14.31 -18.08 -7.92
CA ALA A 129 14.32 -16.63 -7.76
C ALA A 129 13.65 -15.92 -8.94
N ILE A 130 13.92 -16.38 -10.17
CA ILE A 130 13.28 -15.89 -11.39
C ILE A 130 11.78 -16.22 -11.39
N MET A 131 11.40 -17.46 -11.10
CA MET A 131 9.99 -17.88 -11.04
C MET A 131 9.17 -17.05 -10.06
N TRP A 132 9.75 -16.59 -8.99
CA TRP A 132 9.06 -15.75 -8.00
C TRP A 132 9.10 -14.28 -8.38
N ALA A 133 10.29 -13.72 -8.65
CA ALA A 133 10.49 -12.29 -8.86
C ALA A 133 9.77 -11.74 -10.09
N PHE A 134 9.54 -12.57 -11.11
CA PHE A 134 8.78 -12.25 -12.31
C PHE A 134 7.31 -12.69 -12.22
N SER A 135 6.79 -13.03 -11.06
CA SER A 135 5.34 -13.10 -10.84
C SER A 135 4.74 -11.71 -11.06
N SER A 136 3.72 -11.61 -11.92
CA SER A 136 3.38 -10.33 -12.56
C SER A 136 2.99 -9.22 -11.60
N TYR A 137 2.35 -9.56 -10.47
CA TYR A 137 1.92 -8.57 -9.49
C TYR A 137 3.09 -7.75 -8.91
N PHE A 138 4.27 -8.36 -8.76
CA PHE A 138 5.44 -7.65 -8.22
C PHE A 138 5.91 -6.53 -9.15
N LEU A 139 5.87 -6.73 -10.45
CA LEU A 139 6.23 -5.72 -11.45
C LEU A 139 5.10 -4.68 -11.60
N ILE A 140 3.85 -5.14 -11.55
CA ILE A 140 2.65 -4.28 -11.62
C ILE A 140 2.63 -3.26 -10.47
N ILE A 141 2.94 -3.67 -9.24
CA ILE A 141 2.96 -2.73 -8.11
C ILE A 141 4.14 -1.76 -8.15
N ILE A 142 5.25 -2.11 -8.83
CA ILE A 142 6.33 -1.16 -9.12
C ILE A 142 5.82 -0.08 -10.09
N ALA A 143 5.12 -0.49 -11.15
CA ALA A 143 4.52 0.42 -12.12
C ALA A 143 3.48 1.34 -11.47
N ALA A 144 2.62 0.79 -10.62
CA ALA A 144 1.59 1.55 -9.90
C ALA A 144 2.15 2.52 -8.85
N GLY A 145 3.40 2.34 -8.42
CA GLY A 145 4.03 3.21 -7.41
C GLY A 145 3.79 2.82 -5.96
N HIS A 146 3.31 1.60 -5.70
CA HIS A 146 3.07 1.08 -4.35
C HIS A 146 4.38 0.67 -3.66
N LEU A 147 5.33 1.60 -3.52
CA LEU A 147 6.72 1.30 -3.16
C LEU A 147 6.88 0.65 -1.78
N TRP A 148 6.08 1.02 -0.80
CA TRP A 148 6.12 0.38 0.53
C TRP A 148 5.70 -1.10 0.46
N LYS A 149 4.72 -1.41 -0.41
CA LYS A 149 4.32 -2.79 -0.69
C LYS A 149 5.43 -3.57 -1.39
N VAL A 150 6.10 -2.93 -2.36
CA VAL A 150 7.26 -3.49 -3.07
C VAL A 150 8.37 -3.86 -2.08
N MET A 151 8.73 -2.93 -1.19
CA MET A 151 9.77 -3.15 -0.18
C MET A 151 9.39 -4.27 0.79
N ALA A 152 8.18 -4.24 1.34
CA ALA A 152 7.71 -5.29 2.23
C ALA A 152 7.82 -6.67 1.58
N LEU A 153 7.30 -6.83 0.37
CA LEU A 153 7.35 -8.11 -0.35
C LEU A 153 8.80 -8.55 -0.66
N ALA A 154 9.73 -7.62 -0.88
CA ALA A 154 11.14 -7.95 -1.14
C ALA A 154 11.86 -8.50 0.11
N TYR A 155 11.47 -8.08 1.31
CA TYR A 155 12.13 -8.49 2.55
C TYR A 155 11.51 -9.70 3.22
N LEU A 156 10.29 -10.09 2.86
CA LEU A 156 9.60 -11.23 3.43
C LEU A 156 10.28 -12.57 3.17
N PRO A 157 10.72 -12.92 1.93
CA PRO A 157 11.39 -14.20 1.69
C PRO A 157 12.69 -14.37 2.49
N PRO A 158 13.62 -13.40 2.57
CA PRO A 158 14.81 -13.56 3.40
C PRO A 158 14.49 -13.58 4.90
N MET A 159 13.43 -12.91 5.38
CA MET A 159 12.97 -13.04 6.76
C MET A 159 12.53 -14.48 7.04
N ILE A 160 11.73 -15.09 6.15
CA ILE A 160 11.32 -16.50 6.25
C ILE A 160 12.53 -17.43 6.16
N ALA A 161 13.55 -17.09 5.35
CA ALA A 161 14.80 -17.84 5.31
C ALA A 161 15.48 -17.94 6.69
N GLY A 162 15.48 -16.85 7.45
CA GLY A 162 15.98 -16.85 8.82
C GLY A 162 15.19 -17.81 9.73
N VAL A 163 13.88 -17.81 9.61
CA VAL A 163 13.00 -18.76 10.32
C VAL A 163 13.35 -20.21 9.93
N VAL A 164 13.48 -20.51 8.65
CA VAL A 164 13.85 -21.84 8.15
C VAL A 164 15.21 -22.26 8.68
N LEU A 165 16.22 -21.38 8.64
CA LEU A 165 17.55 -21.65 9.19
C LEU A 165 17.48 -22.02 10.68
N THR A 166 16.64 -21.34 11.45
CA THR A 166 16.45 -21.57 12.88
C THR A 166 15.88 -22.97 13.14
N TYR A 167 14.80 -23.36 12.44
CA TYR A 167 14.23 -24.72 12.57
C TYR A 167 15.17 -25.81 12.06
N ARG A 168 16.11 -25.49 11.21
CA ARG A 168 17.19 -26.39 10.75
C ARG A 168 18.37 -26.44 11.70
N GLY A 169 18.29 -25.77 12.88
CA GLY A 169 19.30 -25.81 13.92
C GLY A 169 20.45 -24.82 13.78
N LYS A 170 20.40 -23.92 12.76
CA LYS A 170 21.37 -22.83 12.59
C LYS A 170 20.93 -21.59 13.39
N TYR A 171 20.75 -21.77 14.71
CA TYR A 171 20.08 -20.80 15.59
C TYR A 171 20.65 -19.39 15.51
N LEU A 172 21.98 -19.23 15.55
CA LEU A 172 22.62 -17.92 15.55
C LEU A 172 22.41 -17.15 14.24
N TRP A 173 22.69 -17.79 13.11
CA TRP A 173 22.46 -17.18 11.79
C TRP A 173 20.98 -17.00 11.48
N GLY A 174 20.14 -17.96 11.90
CA GLY A 174 18.70 -17.83 11.80
C GLY A 174 18.18 -16.64 12.59
N PHE A 175 18.68 -16.41 13.81
CA PHE A 175 18.34 -15.23 14.61
C PHE A 175 18.73 -13.93 13.88
N ILE A 176 19.99 -13.83 13.44
CA ILE A 176 20.53 -12.61 12.79
C ILE A 176 19.70 -12.28 11.55
N VAL A 177 19.49 -13.25 10.66
CA VAL A 177 18.77 -13.05 9.41
C VAL A 177 17.31 -12.68 9.67
N THR A 178 16.62 -13.39 10.59
CA THR A 178 15.25 -13.06 10.95
C THR A 178 15.15 -11.65 11.53
N ALA A 179 16.04 -11.26 12.45
CA ALA A 179 15.99 -9.95 13.11
C ALA A 179 16.26 -8.80 12.12
N ILE A 180 17.26 -8.93 11.24
CA ILE A 180 17.58 -7.91 10.23
C ILE A 180 16.40 -7.71 9.27
N PHE A 181 15.88 -8.79 8.70
CA PHE A 181 14.82 -8.68 7.70
C PHE A 181 13.45 -8.38 8.32
N ALA A 182 13.19 -8.75 9.58
CA ALA A 182 12.04 -8.24 10.32
C ALA A 182 12.15 -6.74 10.56
N ALA A 183 13.34 -6.20 10.82
CA ALA A 183 13.55 -4.76 10.93
C ALA A 183 13.34 -4.04 9.58
N PHE A 184 13.81 -4.62 8.48
CA PHE A 184 13.57 -4.08 7.13
C PHE A 184 12.08 -4.11 6.78
N GLU A 185 11.40 -5.20 7.13
CA GLU A 185 9.97 -5.40 6.89
C GLU A 185 9.12 -4.33 7.59
N VAL A 186 9.36 -4.11 8.88
CA VAL A 186 8.64 -3.06 9.63
C VAL A 186 8.97 -1.68 9.09
N LYS A 187 10.23 -1.41 8.69
CA LYS A 187 10.62 -0.13 8.09
C LYS A 187 9.98 0.10 6.72
N ALA A 188 9.65 -0.95 5.97
CA ALA A 188 8.91 -0.84 4.71
C ALA A 188 7.51 -0.21 4.89
N ASN A 189 7.02 -0.14 6.12
CA ASN A 189 5.81 0.58 6.53
C ASN A 189 4.51 0.11 5.85
N HIS A 190 4.44 -1.15 5.40
CA HIS A 190 3.26 -1.73 4.77
C HIS A 190 2.69 -2.90 5.58
N VAL A 191 2.04 -2.58 6.70
CA VAL A 191 1.55 -3.53 7.72
C VAL A 191 0.66 -4.64 7.14
N GLN A 192 -0.12 -4.35 6.09
CA GLN A 192 -1.02 -5.33 5.46
C GLN A 192 -0.26 -6.51 4.82
N MET A 193 0.86 -6.27 4.15
CA MET A 193 1.65 -7.35 3.54
C MET A 193 2.32 -8.19 4.63
N THR A 194 2.91 -7.57 5.63
CA THR A 194 3.44 -8.25 6.81
C THR A 194 2.39 -9.13 7.45
N TYR A 195 1.19 -8.60 7.66
CA TYR A 195 0.07 -9.33 8.27
C TYR A 195 -0.34 -10.57 7.45
N TYR A 196 -0.44 -10.45 6.13
CA TYR A 196 -0.78 -11.59 5.28
C TYR A 196 0.26 -12.71 5.35
N TYR A 197 1.54 -12.36 5.41
CA TYR A 197 2.59 -13.38 5.53
C TYR A 197 2.69 -14.00 6.91
N LEU A 198 2.08 -13.42 7.97
CA LEU A 198 1.94 -14.11 9.25
C LEU A 198 1.11 -15.39 9.11
N PHE A 199 0.12 -15.44 8.21
CA PHE A 199 -0.61 -16.70 7.92
C PHE A 199 0.32 -17.75 7.31
N VAL A 200 1.18 -17.37 6.39
CA VAL A 200 2.17 -18.28 5.78
C VAL A 200 3.13 -18.80 6.84
N ILE A 201 3.71 -17.89 7.63
CA ILE A 201 4.67 -18.25 8.69
C ILE A 201 4.02 -19.16 9.72
N ALA A 202 2.79 -18.86 10.15
CA ALA A 202 2.05 -19.69 11.10
C ALA A 202 1.83 -21.11 10.56
N LEU A 203 1.39 -21.25 9.30
CA LEU A 203 1.20 -22.55 8.68
C LEU A 203 2.52 -23.30 8.50
N MET A 204 3.61 -22.61 8.17
CA MET A 204 4.94 -23.22 8.10
C MET A 204 5.43 -23.69 9.48
N ILE A 205 5.19 -22.90 10.55
CA ILE A 205 5.51 -23.28 11.93
C ILE A 205 4.71 -24.52 12.34
N ILE A 206 3.43 -24.61 11.97
CA ILE A 206 2.62 -25.82 12.20
C ILE A 206 3.22 -27.01 11.46
N ALA A 207 3.70 -26.84 10.23
CA ALA A 207 4.37 -27.91 9.51
C ALA A 207 5.66 -28.38 10.22
N PHE A 208 6.48 -27.44 10.72
CA PHE A 208 7.66 -27.79 11.53
C PHE A 208 7.29 -28.47 12.84
N LEU A 209 6.20 -28.06 13.50
CA LEU A 209 5.68 -28.73 14.69
C LEU A 209 5.28 -30.18 14.38
N VAL A 210 4.47 -30.40 13.34
CA VAL A 210 4.05 -31.74 12.92
C VAL A 210 5.27 -32.62 12.61
N GLN A 211 6.28 -32.06 11.95
CA GLN A 211 7.52 -32.78 11.69
C GLN A 211 8.26 -33.10 12.99
N ALA A 212 8.41 -32.14 13.91
CA ALA A 212 9.10 -32.34 15.18
C ALA A 212 8.41 -33.39 16.07
N VAL A 213 7.07 -33.42 16.06
CA VAL A 213 6.29 -34.48 16.78
C VAL A 213 6.55 -35.84 16.16
N ARG A 214 6.52 -35.96 14.81
CA ARG A 214 6.80 -37.25 14.14
C ARG A 214 8.22 -37.75 14.37
N GLU A 215 9.18 -36.83 14.46
CA GLU A 215 10.60 -37.12 14.68
C GLU A 215 11.00 -37.21 16.18
N GLN A 216 10.04 -36.98 17.09
CA GLN A 216 10.27 -36.91 18.54
C GLN A 216 11.28 -35.84 18.97
N GLN A 217 11.32 -34.69 18.24
CA GLN A 217 12.26 -33.59 18.48
C GLN A 217 11.58 -32.31 19.00
N LEU A 218 10.56 -32.46 19.85
CA LEU A 218 9.77 -31.32 20.33
C LEU A 218 10.61 -30.27 21.10
N ALA A 219 11.61 -30.70 21.86
CA ALA A 219 12.52 -29.75 22.54
C ALA A 219 13.31 -28.89 21.59
N ARG A 220 13.73 -29.45 20.45
CA ARG A 220 14.40 -28.69 19.36
C ARG A 220 13.45 -27.69 18.70
N PHE A 221 12.20 -28.08 18.51
CA PHE A 221 11.15 -27.21 17.98
C PHE A 221 10.90 -26.02 18.92
N ILE A 222 10.72 -26.27 20.23
CA ILE A 222 10.50 -25.21 21.23
C ILE A 222 11.67 -24.24 21.24
N LYS A 223 12.91 -24.74 21.26
CA LYS A 223 14.12 -23.91 21.18
C LYS A 223 14.14 -23.04 19.91
N ALA A 224 13.84 -23.61 18.74
CA ALA A 224 13.80 -22.89 17.49
C ALA A 224 12.73 -21.79 17.50
N THR A 225 11.52 -22.10 17.98
CA THR A 225 10.42 -21.15 18.10
C THR A 225 10.79 -19.99 19.04
N SER A 226 11.39 -20.26 20.18
CA SER A 226 11.85 -19.22 21.12
C SER A 226 12.89 -18.29 20.48
N VAL A 227 13.82 -18.84 19.70
CA VAL A 227 14.83 -18.06 18.99
C VAL A 227 14.16 -17.20 17.90
N CYS A 228 13.19 -17.72 17.14
CA CYS A 228 12.45 -16.95 16.14
C CYS A 228 11.66 -15.81 16.78
N ILE A 229 10.97 -16.06 17.90
CA ILE A 229 10.22 -15.03 18.62
C ILE A 229 11.17 -13.93 19.11
N ALA A 230 12.30 -14.29 19.72
CA ALA A 230 13.29 -13.31 20.17
C ALA A 230 13.87 -12.48 19.01
N ALA A 231 14.18 -13.13 17.89
CA ALA A 231 14.68 -12.44 16.69
C ALA A 231 13.65 -11.47 16.11
N ALA A 232 12.40 -11.92 15.97
CA ALA A 232 11.31 -11.08 15.49
C ALA A 232 11.05 -9.89 16.44
N ALA A 233 11.06 -10.13 17.75
CA ALA A 233 10.89 -9.08 18.75
C ALA A 233 11.98 -7.99 18.62
N ILE A 234 13.24 -8.37 18.48
CA ILE A 234 14.35 -7.41 18.28
C ILE A 234 14.16 -6.65 16.97
N GLY A 235 13.86 -7.34 15.85
CA GLY A 235 13.62 -6.69 14.55
C GLY A 235 12.45 -5.70 14.59
N ILE A 236 11.35 -6.05 15.26
CA ILE A 236 10.18 -5.17 15.45
C ILE A 236 10.56 -3.98 16.34
N CYS A 237 11.27 -4.23 17.46
CA CYS A 237 11.62 -3.19 18.42
C CYS A 237 12.61 -2.16 17.85
N ILE A 238 13.40 -2.48 16.84
CA ILE A 238 14.25 -1.52 16.11
C ILE A 238 13.42 -0.38 15.49
N ASN A 239 12.18 -0.65 15.07
CA ASN A 239 11.26 0.34 14.53
C ASN A 239 10.08 0.62 15.47
N PHE A 240 10.25 0.39 16.76
CA PHE A 240 9.13 0.43 17.73
C PHE A 240 8.44 1.79 17.78
N SER A 241 9.19 2.88 17.66
CA SER A 241 8.63 4.23 17.65
C SER A 241 7.65 4.42 16.49
N ASN A 242 8.04 4.06 15.27
CA ASN A 242 7.15 4.19 14.11
C ASN A 242 5.93 3.27 14.24
N LEU A 243 6.14 2.02 14.62
CA LEU A 243 5.05 1.04 14.74
C LEU A 243 4.04 1.42 15.81
N TYR A 244 4.51 1.88 16.99
CA TYR A 244 3.66 2.32 18.08
C TYR A 244 2.82 3.54 17.69
N HIS A 245 3.43 4.56 17.08
CA HIS A 245 2.70 5.76 16.66
C HIS A 245 1.78 5.50 15.46
N THR A 246 2.16 4.60 14.55
CA THR A 246 1.25 4.13 13.49
C THR A 246 0.05 3.40 14.07
N TRP A 247 0.25 2.58 15.12
CA TRP A 247 -0.87 1.94 15.83
C TRP A 247 -1.78 2.96 16.50
N GLN A 248 -1.23 3.94 17.23
CA GLN A 248 -2.03 5.03 17.80
C GLN A 248 -2.80 5.78 16.72
N TYR A 249 -2.12 6.17 15.63
CA TYR A 249 -2.73 6.86 14.52
C TYR A 249 -3.86 6.04 13.87
N SER A 250 -3.72 4.73 13.80
CA SER A 250 -4.75 3.87 13.23
C SER A 250 -6.08 3.95 13.98
N GLN A 251 -6.07 4.26 15.28
CA GLN A 251 -7.29 4.40 16.08
C GLN A 251 -8.08 5.68 15.72
N GLU A 252 -7.38 6.75 15.35
CA GLU A 252 -7.98 8.03 14.99
C GLU A 252 -8.27 8.16 13.48
N SER A 253 -7.74 7.23 12.66
CA SER A 253 -7.90 7.23 11.21
C SER A 253 -9.13 6.44 10.76
N MET A 254 -9.37 6.42 9.44
CA MET A 254 -10.39 5.58 8.80
C MET A 254 -10.29 4.10 9.19
N ARG A 255 -9.17 3.65 9.74
CA ARG A 255 -8.94 2.28 10.21
C ARG A 255 -9.36 2.07 11.66
N GLY A 256 -9.72 3.14 12.39
CA GLY A 256 -10.31 3.11 13.73
C GLY A 256 -11.82 2.86 13.70
N LYS A 257 -12.42 2.68 14.86
CA LYS A 257 -13.88 2.61 15.01
C LYS A 257 -14.49 4.02 14.85
N SER A 258 -15.58 4.14 14.10
CA SER A 258 -16.37 5.37 14.09
C SER A 258 -17.05 5.55 15.46
N GLU A 259 -17.04 6.78 15.96
CA GLU A 259 -17.83 7.17 17.14
C GLU A 259 -19.30 7.45 16.76
N LEU A 260 -19.60 7.62 15.46
CA LEU A 260 -20.97 7.81 14.97
C LEU A 260 -21.73 6.48 14.96
N VAL A 261 -22.94 6.51 15.50
CA VAL A 261 -23.90 5.43 15.34
C VAL A 261 -24.63 5.65 14.02
N LYS A 262 -24.27 4.85 12.99
CA LYS A 262 -24.92 4.90 11.68
C LYS A 262 -26.20 4.03 11.68
N GLN A 263 -27.22 4.45 10.91
CA GLN A 263 -28.46 3.70 10.76
C GLN A 263 -28.27 2.34 10.07
N ASN A 264 -27.23 2.16 9.30
CA ASN A 264 -26.92 0.92 8.56
C ASN A 264 -25.84 0.10 9.29
N ALA A 265 -26.22 -0.53 10.41
CA ALA A 265 -25.30 -1.28 11.27
C ALA A 265 -24.67 -2.52 10.59
N THR A 266 -25.29 -3.05 9.52
CA THR A 266 -24.82 -4.27 8.84
C THR A 266 -23.53 -4.08 8.05
N ASN A 267 -23.27 -2.87 7.55
CA ASN A 267 -22.04 -2.57 6.82
C ASN A 267 -20.87 -2.24 7.74
N GLN A 268 -21.14 -1.81 8.97
CA GLN A 268 -20.07 -1.48 9.93
C GLN A 268 -19.39 -2.74 10.47
N THR A 269 -18.08 -2.65 10.67
CA THR A 269 -17.31 -3.66 11.43
C THR A 269 -17.13 -3.22 12.88
N ASN A 270 -16.84 -4.17 13.76
CA ASN A 270 -16.66 -3.90 15.19
C ASN A 270 -15.47 -2.96 15.51
N SER A 271 -14.46 -2.88 14.64
CA SER A 271 -13.21 -2.20 14.98
C SER A 271 -12.41 -1.67 13.79
N GLY A 272 -12.97 -1.62 12.59
CA GLY A 272 -12.20 -1.33 11.39
C GLY A 272 -12.96 -0.54 10.32
N LEU A 273 -12.64 -0.85 9.08
CA LEU A 273 -13.27 -0.31 7.88
C LEU A 273 -14.67 -0.89 7.68
N ASP A 274 -15.51 -0.20 6.92
CA ASP A 274 -16.81 -0.73 6.50
C ASP A 274 -16.63 -1.92 5.55
N ARG A 275 -17.54 -2.92 5.61
CA ARG A 275 -17.45 -4.19 4.84
C ARG A 275 -17.37 -3.97 3.33
N ASP A 276 -18.19 -3.05 2.80
CA ASP A 276 -18.15 -2.71 1.37
C ASP A 276 -16.81 -2.13 0.96
N TYR A 277 -16.20 -1.31 1.80
CA TYR A 277 -14.89 -0.73 1.54
C TYR A 277 -13.76 -1.75 1.63
N ILE A 278 -13.84 -2.72 2.56
CA ILE A 278 -12.91 -3.84 2.67
C ILE A 278 -12.92 -4.67 1.39
N THR A 279 -14.15 -4.99 0.90
CA THR A 279 -14.39 -5.95 -0.19
C THR A 279 -14.52 -5.30 -1.56
N GLN A 280 -14.36 -3.99 -1.69
CA GLN A 280 -14.52 -3.26 -2.94
C GLN A 280 -13.66 -3.83 -4.07
N TRP A 281 -12.39 -4.18 -3.79
CA TRP A 281 -11.49 -4.88 -4.70
C TRP A 281 -11.47 -6.37 -4.38
N SER A 282 -12.58 -7.05 -4.67
CA SER A 282 -12.68 -8.51 -4.61
C SER A 282 -12.35 -9.13 -5.94
N TYR A 283 -11.57 -10.21 -5.92
CA TYR A 283 -11.22 -10.96 -7.11
C TYR A 283 -12.43 -11.81 -7.57
N GLY A 284 -12.72 -11.81 -8.86
CA GLY A 284 -13.74 -12.69 -9.40
C GLY A 284 -13.30 -14.16 -9.30
N ILE A 285 -14.26 -15.07 -9.06
CA ILE A 285 -13.95 -16.49 -8.99
C ILE A 285 -13.30 -16.96 -10.30
N GLY A 286 -13.85 -16.53 -11.45
CA GLY A 286 -13.26 -16.80 -12.76
C GLY A 286 -11.90 -16.13 -13.01
N GLU A 287 -11.61 -15.02 -12.33
CA GLU A 287 -10.31 -14.35 -12.41
C GLU A 287 -9.18 -15.18 -11.80
N THR A 288 -9.47 -16.14 -10.94
CA THR A 288 -8.45 -17.05 -10.38
C THR A 288 -7.64 -17.78 -11.46
N TRP A 289 -8.22 -18.00 -12.63
CA TRP A 289 -7.52 -18.58 -13.77
C TRP A 289 -6.41 -17.71 -14.36
N THR A 290 -6.29 -16.45 -13.93
CA THR A 290 -5.14 -15.60 -14.30
C THR A 290 -3.81 -16.17 -13.81
N LEU A 291 -3.82 -16.97 -12.73
CA LEU A 291 -2.65 -17.73 -12.28
C LEU A 291 -2.05 -18.60 -13.40
N LEU A 292 -2.88 -19.06 -14.36
CA LEU A 292 -2.50 -19.89 -15.52
C LEU A 292 -2.48 -19.10 -16.84
N VAL A 293 -3.48 -18.24 -17.06
CA VAL A 293 -3.69 -17.49 -18.32
C VAL A 293 -3.89 -16.00 -17.99
N PRO A 294 -2.91 -15.12 -18.21
CA PRO A 294 -2.93 -13.74 -17.73
C PRO A 294 -4.19 -12.96 -18.14
N ASN A 295 -4.64 -13.09 -19.38
CA ASN A 295 -5.74 -12.31 -19.92
C ASN A 295 -7.11 -12.99 -19.82
N VAL A 296 -7.35 -13.86 -18.82
CA VAL A 296 -8.69 -14.49 -18.60
C VAL A 296 -9.80 -13.44 -18.50
N LYS A 297 -9.52 -12.28 -17.93
CA LYS A 297 -10.45 -11.14 -17.82
C LYS A 297 -9.83 -9.85 -18.40
N GLY A 298 -8.97 -9.98 -19.41
CA GLY A 298 -8.45 -8.87 -20.19
C GLY A 298 -7.19 -8.18 -19.66
N GLY A 299 -6.71 -8.55 -18.51
CA GLY A 299 -5.45 -8.01 -17.96
C GLY A 299 -5.64 -6.70 -17.20
N ALA A 300 -5.17 -5.56 -17.73
CA ALA A 300 -5.26 -4.25 -17.09
C ALA A 300 -6.47 -3.42 -17.54
N SER A 301 -6.89 -2.46 -16.71
CA SER A 301 -7.91 -1.45 -17.03
C SER A 301 -7.32 -0.36 -17.92
N VAL A 302 -6.90 -0.72 -19.14
CA VAL A 302 -6.44 0.18 -20.17
C VAL A 302 -7.45 0.22 -21.32
N PRO A 303 -7.44 1.25 -22.19
CA PRO A 303 -8.34 1.30 -23.35
C PRO A 303 -8.20 0.05 -24.24
N LEU A 304 -9.34 -0.54 -24.62
CA LEU A 304 -9.40 -1.72 -25.49
C LEU A 304 -8.71 -1.47 -26.84
N SER A 305 -8.78 -0.23 -27.33
CA SER A 305 -8.12 0.23 -28.55
C SER A 305 -6.60 0.10 -28.55
N GLN A 306 -5.97 -0.06 -27.40
CA GLN A 306 -4.52 -0.28 -27.31
C GLN A 306 -4.11 -1.75 -27.57
N ASN A 307 -5.08 -2.68 -27.65
CA ASN A 307 -4.79 -4.09 -27.87
C ASN A 307 -4.89 -4.48 -29.34
N PRO A 308 -3.77 -4.78 -30.04
CA PRO A 308 -3.80 -5.10 -31.47
C PRO A 308 -4.66 -6.33 -31.83
N LYS A 309 -4.75 -7.33 -30.92
CA LYS A 309 -5.53 -8.55 -31.18
C LYS A 309 -7.02 -8.27 -31.09
N ALA A 310 -7.43 -7.42 -30.15
CA ALA A 310 -8.81 -6.96 -30.09
C ALA A 310 -9.17 -6.11 -31.32
N MET A 311 -8.31 -5.16 -31.66
CA MET A 311 -8.54 -4.28 -32.78
C MET A 311 -8.59 -4.98 -34.13
N ALA A 312 -7.91 -6.10 -34.29
CA ALA A 312 -8.02 -6.94 -35.50
C ALA A 312 -9.42 -7.54 -35.71
N GLN A 313 -10.24 -7.58 -34.65
CA GLN A 313 -11.63 -8.06 -34.70
C GLN A 313 -12.66 -6.92 -34.62
N ALA A 314 -12.21 -5.67 -34.50
CA ALA A 314 -13.08 -4.55 -34.27
C ALA A 314 -13.90 -4.14 -35.52
N ASP A 315 -15.19 -3.97 -35.35
CA ASP A 315 -16.04 -3.38 -36.35
C ASP A 315 -15.85 -1.85 -36.36
N GLN A 316 -15.53 -1.31 -37.54
CA GLN A 316 -15.29 0.13 -37.73
C GLN A 316 -16.45 1.00 -37.29
N GLN A 317 -17.67 0.49 -37.37
CA GLN A 317 -18.88 1.21 -36.98
C GLN A 317 -18.88 1.62 -35.50
N TYR A 318 -18.23 0.85 -34.63
CA TYR A 318 -18.25 1.06 -33.17
C TYR A 318 -16.91 1.60 -32.63
N MET A 319 -15.98 2.00 -33.49
CA MET A 319 -14.61 2.38 -33.14
C MET A 319 -14.54 3.46 -32.04
N GLN A 320 -15.41 4.47 -32.09
CA GLN A 320 -15.45 5.54 -31.09
C GLN A 320 -15.82 5.02 -29.70
N ILE A 321 -16.70 4.02 -29.64
CA ILE A 321 -17.10 3.39 -28.37
C ILE A 321 -15.95 2.53 -27.83
N TYR A 322 -15.29 1.75 -28.71
CA TYR A 322 -14.16 0.90 -28.30
C TYR A 322 -12.96 1.68 -27.79
N GLN A 323 -12.78 2.93 -28.17
CA GLN A 323 -11.77 3.82 -27.60
C GLN A 323 -12.06 4.18 -26.13
N GLN A 324 -13.32 4.15 -25.71
CA GLN A 324 -13.75 4.47 -24.35
C GLN A 324 -13.88 3.24 -23.45
N LEU A 325 -14.04 2.05 -24.04
CA LEU A 325 -14.14 0.81 -23.30
C LEU A 325 -12.79 0.30 -22.80
N GLY A 326 -12.78 -0.25 -21.59
CA GLY A 326 -11.60 -0.89 -21.01
C GLY A 326 -11.34 -2.27 -21.59
N GLN A 327 -10.05 -2.65 -21.62
CA GLN A 327 -9.65 -4.01 -21.96
C GLN A 327 -10.08 -5.03 -20.89
N TYR A 328 -10.03 -4.63 -19.60
CA TYR A 328 -10.42 -5.45 -18.45
C TYR A 328 -11.95 -5.53 -18.32
N TRP A 329 -12.46 -6.75 -18.13
CA TRP A 329 -13.89 -7.04 -17.90
C TRP A 329 -14.13 -7.93 -16.68
N GLY A 330 -13.23 -7.89 -15.69
CA GLY A 330 -13.38 -8.58 -14.40
C GLY A 330 -14.26 -7.83 -13.42
N GLU A 331 -14.27 -8.31 -12.17
CA GLU A 331 -15.20 -7.83 -11.15
C GLU A 331 -14.63 -6.71 -10.26
N GLN A 332 -13.34 -6.44 -10.35
CA GLN A 332 -12.73 -5.33 -9.62
C GLN A 332 -13.11 -3.99 -10.27
N PRO A 333 -13.23 -2.90 -9.51
CA PRO A 333 -13.49 -1.57 -10.08
C PRO A 333 -12.45 -1.12 -11.11
N GLY A 334 -11.23 -1.65 -10.99
CA GLY A 334 -10.13 -1.44 -11.89
C GLY A 334 -8.90 -2.22 -11.42
N THR A 335 -8.00 -2.51 -12.36
CA THR A 335 -6.74 -3.21 -12.06
C THR A 335 -5.62 -2.74 -12.97
N SER A 336 -4.40 -2.70 -12.44
CA SER A 336 -3.19 -2.42 -13.23
C SER A 336 -2.65 -3.68 -13.93
N GLY A 337 -3.25 -4.85 -13.68
CA GLY A 337 -2.90 -6.11 -14.32
C GLY A 337 -3.28 -7.33 -13.49
N PRO A 338 -3.15 -8.53 -14.05
CA PRO A 338 -3.53 -9.79 -13.43
C PRO A 338 -2.48 -10.30 -12.45
N VAL A 339 -2.88 -11.21 -11.56
CA VAL A 339 -1.96 -12.05 -10.78
C VAL A 339 -1.60 -13.27 -11.62
N TYR A 340 -0.37 -13.34 -12.12
CA TYR A 340 0.12 -14.44 -12.94
C TYR A 340 1.44 -15.00 -12.38
N VAL A 341 1.47 -16.29 -12.10
CA VAL A 341 2.62 -16.96 -11.46
C VAL A 341 3.52 -17.73 -12.42
N GLY A 342 3.21 -17.69 -13.72
CA GLY A 342 3.88 -18.51 -14.75
C GLY A 342 3.14 -19.83 -14.99
N ALA A 343 2.77 -20.10 -16.24
CA ALA A 343 1.97 -21.27 -16.58
C ALA A 343 2.69 -22.60 -16.25
N PHE A 344 3.99 -22.68 -16.53
CA PHE A 344 4.78 -23.86 -16.20
C PHE A 344 5.08 -23.97 -14.70
N VAL A 345 5.21 -22.84 -14.00
CA VAL A 345 5.37 -22.82 -12.53
C VAL A 345 4.15 -23.41 -11.84
N LEU A 346 2.95 -23.07 -12.33
CA LEU A 346 1.70 -23.65 -11.81
C LEU A 346 1.63 -25.16 -12.09
N MET A 347 2.10 -25.61 -13.25
CA MET A 347 2.20 -27.06 -13.56
C MET A 347 3.13 -27.77 -12.58
N LEU A 348 4.29 -27.20 -12.26
CA LEU A 348 5.22 -27.75 -11.28
C LEU A 348 4.62 -27.74 -9.86
N PHE A 349 3.85 -26.73 -9.50
CA PHE A 349 3.11 -26.68 -8.23
C PHE A 349 2.13 -27.85 -8.12
N VAL A 350 1.31 -28.07 -9.15
CA VAL A 350 0.36 -29.20 -9.18
C VAL A 350 1.12 -30.53 -9.09
N LEU A 351 2.23 -30.67 -9.81
CA LEU A 351 3.10 -31.85 -9.70
C LEU A 351 3.64 -32.02 -8.28
N GLY A 352 4.00 -30.91 -7.61
CA GLY A 352 4.48 -30.88 -6.23
C GLY A 352 3.48 -31.48 -5.24
N LEU A 353 2.19 -31.28 -5.47
CA LEU A 353 1.14 -31.87 -4.62
C LEU A 353 1.17 -33.39 -4.63
N PHE A 354 1.59 -34.00 -5.73
CA PHE A 354 1.68 -35.46 -5.84
C PHE A 354 3.03 -36.02 -5.35
N ILE A 355 4.14 -35.39 -5.70
CA ILE A 355 5.46 -36.00 -5.52
C ILE A 355 6.21 -35.52 -4.26
N VAL A 356 5.95 -34.29 -3.79
CA VAL A 356 6.58 -33.78 -2.56
C VAL A 356 5.97 -34.44 -1.34
N LYS A 357 6.81 -34.86 -0.40
CA LYS A 357 6.40 -35.50 0.86
C LYS A 357 6.63 -34.56 2.03
N GLY A 358 5.93 -34.79 3.12
CA GLY A 358 6.09 -34.06 4.37
C GLY A 358 5.02 -32.99 4.64
N PRO A 359 4.99 -32.43 5.85
CA PRO A 359 3.94 -31.50 6.29
C PRO A 359 4.02 -30.15 5.59
N MET A 360 5.22 -29.71 5.18
CA MET A 360 5.42 -28.41 4.52
C MET A 360 4.58 -28.25 3.24
N LYS A 361 4.44 -29.34 2.45
CA LYS A 361 3.55 -29.36 1.28
C LYS A 361 2.12 -28.93 1.62
N TRP A 362 1.59 -29.45 2.71
CA TRP A 362 0.21 -29.17 3.13
C TRP A 362 0.05 -27.77 3.67
N ALA A 363 1.08 -27.24 4.36
CA ALA A 363 1.10 -25.85 4.81
C ALA A 363 1.07 -24.88 3.61
N LEU A 364 1.90 -25.13 2.59
CA LEU A 364 1.93 -24.30 1.38
C LEU A 364 0.62 -24.41 0.59
N LEU A 365 0.04 -25.59 0.46
CA LEU A 365 -1.27 -25.77 -0.18
C LEU A 365 -2.37 -25.03 0.61
N ALA A 366 -2.41 -25.19 1.94
CA ALA A 366 -3.40 -24.52 2.77
C ALA A 366 -3.28 -23.00 2.68
N ALA A 367 -2.06 -22.44 2.67
CA ALA A 367 -1.84 -21.01 2.48
C ALA A 367 -2.30 -20.55 1.09
N THR A 368 -2.02 -21.30 0.04
CA THR A 368 -2.48 -21.02 -1.33
C THR A 368 -4.01 -20.98 -1.40
N VAL A 369 -4.67 -22.03 -0.91
CA VAL A 369 -6.14 -22.12 -0.93
C VAL A 369 -6.75 -21.01 -0.08
N LEU A 370 -6.22 -20.75 1.12
CA LEU A 370 -6.69 -19.68 2.00
C LEU A 370 -6.62 -18.32 1.28
N SER A 371 -5.50 -18.03 0.62
CA SER A 371 -5.33 -16.74 -0.08
C SER A 371 -6.30 -16.59 -1.26
N ILE A 372 -6.57 -17.66 -2.00
CA ILE A 372 -7.55 -17.66 -3.10
C ILE A 372 -8.95 -17.39 -2.55
N LEU A 373 -9.38 -18.12 -1.54
CA LEU A 373 -10.72 -17.97 -0.96
C LEU A 373 -10.92 -16.56 -0.39
N LEU A 374 -9.94 -16.03 0.32
CA LEU A 374 -10.00 -14.67 0.87
C LEU A 374 -9.94 -13.58 -0.20
N SER A 375 -9.26 -13.83 -1.32
CA SER A 375 -9.21 -12.87 -2.43
C SER A 375 -10.57 -12.66 -3.10
N TRP A 376 -11.45 -13.67 -3.04
CA TRP A 376 -12.80 -13.56 -3.60
C TRP A 376 -13.70 -12.59 -2.83
N GLY A 377 -13.39 -12.25 -1.59
CA GLY A 377 -14.04 -11.20 -0.82
C GLY A 377 -15.56 -11.26 -0.87
N ARG A 378 -16.20 -10.27 -1.53
CA ARG A 378 -17.67 -10.21 -1.69
C ARG A 378 -18.26 -11.40 -2.45
N ASN A 379 -17.46 -12.07 -3.28
CA ASN A 379 -17.90 -13.25 -4.05
C ASN A 379 -17.94 -14.52 -3.19
N LEU A 380 -17.42 -14.46 -1.95
CA LEU A 380 -17.53 -15.51 -0.93
C LEU A 380 -17.75 -14.87 0.45
N MET A 381 -18.80 -14.03 0.57
CA MET A 381 -19.04 -13.20 1.73
C MET A 381 -19.11 -13.96 3.06
N PRO A 382 -19.79 -15.11 3.19
CA PRO A 382 -19.84 -15.84 4.47
C PRO A 382 -18.45 -16.21 5.03
N PHE A 383 -17.51 -16.56 4.14
CA PHE A 383 -16.12 -16.85 4.54
C PHE A 383 -15.35 -15.58 4.88
N THR A 384 -15.55 -14.53 4.12
CA THR A 384 -14.92 -13.23 4.32
C THR A 384 -15.40 -12.58 5.63
N ASP A 385 -16.71 -12.65 5.93
CA ASP A 385 -17.29 -12.16 7.18
C ASP A 385 -16.70 -12.84 8.41
N PHE A 386 -16.46 -14.15 8.35
CA PHE A 386 -15.78 -14.85 9.43
C PHE A 386 -14.42 -14.22 9.74
N PHE A 387 -13.64 -13.86 8.72
CA PHE A 387 -12.35 -13.20 8.93
C PHE A 387 -12.49 -11.75 9.40
N ILE A 388 -13.44 -11.01 8.87
CA ILE A 388 -13.71 -9.63 9.28
C ILE A 388 -14.09 -9.57 10.76
N ASP A 389 -14.93 -10.50 11.22
CA ASP A 389 -15.52 -10.44 12.56
C ASP A 389 -14.65 -11.11 13.63
N TYR A 390 -13.95 -12.19 13.29
CA TYR A 390 -13.28 -13.04 14.29
C TYR A 390 -11.76 -13.05 14.19
N VAL A 391 -11.17 -12.72 13.02
CA VAL A 391 -9.71 -12.74 12.90
C VAL A 391 -9.15 -11.35 13.24
N PRO A 392 -8.30 -11.26 14.28
CA PRO A 392 -7.80 -9.97 14.75
C PRO A 392 -7.17 -9.14 13.62
N MET A 393 -7.45 -7.85 13.59
CA MET A 393 -6.93 -6.87 12.64
C MET A 393 -7.37 -7.04 11.17
N TYR A 394 -8.03 -8.11 10.76
CA TYR A 394 -8.42 -8.31 9.36
C TYR A 394 -9.29 -7.16 8.84
N SER A 395 -10.23 -6.67 9.65
CA SER A 395 -11.09 -5.51 9.34
C SER A 395 -10.35 -4.16 9.18
N LYS A 396 -9.06 -4.09 9.48
CA LYS A 396 -8.24 -2.88 9.30
C LYS A 396 -7.72 -2.70 7.87
N PHE A 397 -7.83 -3.72 7.03
CA PHE A 397 -7.24 -3.75 5.70
C PHE A 397 -8.31 -3.77 4.61
N ARG A 398 -8.01 -3.13 3.48
CA ARG A 398 -8.86 -3.12 2.30
C ARG A 398 -8.19 -3.87 1.14
N THR A 399 -8.91 -3.99 0.01
CA THR A 399 -8.36 -4.61 -1.20
C THR A 399 -7.96 -6.07 -0.93
N VAL A 400 -8.98 -6.87 -0.62
CA VAL A 400 -8.80 -8.29 -0.26
C VAL A 400 -8.08 -9.09 -1.34
N SER A 401 -8.20 -8.73 -2.62
CA SER A 401 -7.46 -9.35 -3.72
C SER A 401 -5.94 -9.34 -3.54
N SER A 402 -5.39 -8.35 -2.80
CA SER A 402 -3.95 -8.27 -2.52
C SER A 402 -3.40 -9.46 -1.76
N ILE A 403 -4.24 -10.27 -1.10
CA ILE A 403 -3.80 -11.46 -0.36
C ILE A 403 -3.24 -12.56 -1.27
N LEU A 404 -3.49 -12.48 -2.60
CA LEU A 404 -2.93 -13.41 -3.58
C LEU A 404 -1.39 -13.39 -3.65
N VAL A 405 -0.73 -12.39 -3.05
CA VAL A 405 0.74 -12.42 -2.84
C VAL A 405 1.20 -13.66 -2.08
N ILE A 406 0.31 -14.27 -1.27
CA ILE A 406 0.58 -15.56 -0.62
C ILE A 406 0.66 -16.67 -1.66
N ALA A 407 -0.30 -16.74 -2.61
CA ALA A 407 -0.28 -17.73 -3.68
C ALA A 407 0.96 -17.54 -4.57
N GLU A 408 1.32 -16.30 -4.89
CA GLU A 408 2.53 -15.98 -5.65
C GLU A 408 3.83 -16.41 -4.93
N PHE A 409 3.82 -16.51 -3.61
CA PHE A 409 4.93 -17.03 -2.83
C PHE A 409 4.92 -18.56 -2.72
N THR A 410 3.77 -19.13 -2.39
CA THR A 410 3.65 -20.57 -2.06
C THR A 410 3.70 -21.47 -3.29
N ILE A 411 3.15 -20.99 -4.42
CA ILE A 411 3.15 -21.73 -5.68
C ILE A 411 4.58 -21.93 -6.21
N PRO A 412 5.43 -20.90 -6.40
CA PRO A 412 6.82 -21.09 -6.81
C PRO A 412 7.63 -21.91 -5.81
N LEU A 413 7.42 -21.73 -4.51
CA LEU A 413 8.17 -22.47 -3.49
C LEU A 413 7.89 -23.98 -3.57
N LEU A 414 6.61 -24.39 -3.68
CA LEU A 414 6.27 -25.81 -3.83
C LEU A 414 6.68 -26.36 -5.21
N ALA A 415 6.58 -25.56 -6.26
CA ALA A 415 7.08 -25.90 -7.59
C ALA A 415 8.59 -26.21 -7.57
N MET A 416 9.36 -25.38 -6.86
CA MET A 416 10.80 -25.59 -6.69
C MET A 416 11.10 -26.84 -5.84
N MET A 417 10.32 -27.11 -4.79
CA MET A 417 10.45 -28.36 -4.02
C MET A 417 10.20 -29.58 -4.90
N ALA A 418 9.22 -29.52 -5.82
CA ALA A 418 8.97 -30.57 -6.79
C ALA A 418 10.17 -30.78 -7.71
N LEU A 419 10.68 -29.70 -8.30
CA LEU A 419 11.80 -29.75 -9.23
C LEU A 419 13.09 -30.26 -8.54
N LYS A 420 13.35 -29.78 -7.30
CA LYS A 420 14.45 -30.32 -6.49
C LYS A 420 14.31 -31.83 -6.30
N LYS A 421 13.10 -32.31 -5.97
CA LYS A 421 12.84 -33.74 -5.80
C LYS A 421 13.12 -34.54 -7.07
N LEU A 422 12.76 -33.99 -8.24
CA LEU A 422 13.01 -34.65 -9.53
C LEU A 422 14.49 -34.67 -9.91
N ILE A 423 15.24 -33.64 -9.56
CA ILE A 423 16.69 -33.55 -9.87
C ILE A 423 17.51 -34.40 -8.90
N ASP A 424 17.21 -34.38 -7.61
CA ASP A 424 17.92 -35.15 -6.60
C ASP A 424 17.58 -36.65 -6.67
N HIS A 425 16.38 -36.99 -7.18
CA HIS A 425 15.84 -38.35 -7.29
C HIS A 425 15.22 -38.59 -8.66
N PRO A 426 16.02 -38.73 -9.75
CA PRO A 426 15.52 -38.91 -11.12
C PRO A 426 14.62 -40.14 -11.33
N GLU A 427 14.77 -41.13 -10.46
CA GLU A 427 13.92 -42.34 -10.47
C GLU A 427 12.43 -42.04 -10.24
N VAL A 428 12.11 -40.92 -9.57
CA VAL A 428 10.73 -40.44 -9.36
C VAL A 428 10.04 -40.16 -10.68
N LEU A 429 10.76 -39.59 -11.66
CA LEU A 429 10.24 -39.34 -13.00
C LEU A 429 9.81 -40.62 -13.74
N THR A 430 10.50 -41.73 -13.48
CA THR A 430 10.15 -43.02 -14.12
C THR A 430 9.00 -43.69 -13.37
N ARG A 431 9.09 -43.76 -12.03
CA ARG A 431 8.08 -44.46 -11.21
C ARG A 431 6.77 -43.73 -11.13
N GLN A 432 6.77 -42.39 -11.21
CA GLN A 432 5.62 -41.54 -10.97
C GLN A 432 5.26 -40.66 -12.19
N VAL A 433 5.64 -41.06 -13.39
CA VAL A 433 5.40 -40.30 -14.63
C VAL A 433 3.95 -39.92 -14.84
N LYS A 434 3.00 -40.73 -14.36
CA LYS A 434 1.56 -40.46 -14.44
C LYS A 434 1.21 -39.10 -13.85
N TYR A 435 1.88 -38.67 -12.80
CA TYR A 435 1.60 -37.39 -12.18
C TYR A 435 2.07 -36.19 -13.02
N ILE A 436 3.09 -36.40 -13.91
CA ILE A 436 3.45 -35.37 -14.88
C ILE A 436 2.31 -35.21 -15.89
N TYR A 437 1.75 -36.29 -16.41
CA TYR A 437 0.63 -36.21 -17.34
C TYR A 437 -0.64 -35.68 -16.71
N ILE A 438 -0.92 -36.01 -15.44
CA ILE A 438 -2.03 -35.44 -14.67
C ILE A 438 -1.83 -33.94 -14.50
N SER A 439 -0.65 -33.48 -14.05
CA SER A 439 -0.35 -32.06 -13.87
C SER A 439 -0.42 -31.29 -15.18
N TYR A 440 0.06 -31.88 -16.26
CA TYR A 440 -0.07 -31.34 -17.61
C TYR A 440 -1.54 -31.18 -18.02
N ALA A 441 -2.37 -32.21 -17.79
CA ALA A 441 -3.79 -32.18 -18.12
C ALA A 441 -4.52 -31.05 -17.35
N PHE A 442 -4.20 -30.85 -16.06
CA PHE A 442 -4.80 -29.81 -15.22
C PHE A 442 -4.29 -28.40 -15.52
N THR A 443 -3.26 -28.23 -16.33
CA THR A 443 -2.69 -26.92 -16.68
C THR A 443 -2.65 -26.69 -18.18
N GLY A 444 -1.73 -27.32 -18.90
CA GLY A 444 -1.68 -27.23 -20.36
C GLY A 444 -2.94 -27.72 -21.04
N GLY A 445 -3.53 -28.84 -20.56
CA GLY A 445 -4.80 -29.37 -21.07
C GLY A 445 -5.96 -28.39 -20.86
N VAL A 446 -6.05 -27.77 -19.68
CA VAL A 446 -7.06 -26.76 -19.40
C VAL A 446 -6.85 -25.51 -20.28
N ALA A 447 -5.62 -25.04 -20.43
CA ALA A 447 -5.30 -23.91 -21.32
C ALA A 447 -5.70 -24.22 -22.77
N LEU A 448 -5.47 -25.45 -23.25
CA LEU A 448 -5.91 -25.89 -24.56
C LEU A 448 -7.43 -25.91 -24.69
N LEU A 449 -8.15 -26.45 -23.70
CA LEU A 449 -9.62 -26.44 -23.70
C LEU A 449 -10.17 -25.02 -23.75
N PHE A 450 -9.61 -24.08 -22.99
CA PHE A 450 -9.97 -22.66 -23.02
C PHE A 450 -9.68 -22.03 -24.39
N ALA A 451 -8.61 -22.43 -25.05
CA ALA A 451 -8.26 -21.93 -26.39
C ALA A 451 -9.21 -22.44 -27.49
N LEU A 452 -9.66 -23.70 -27.38
CA LEU A 452 -10.50 -24.35 -28.40
C LEU A 452 -11.99 -24.03 -28.21
N ALA A 453 -12.42 -23.81 -26.97
CA ALA A 453 -13.84 -23.60 -26.64
C ALA A 453 -14.02 -22.51 -25.56
N PRO A 454 -13.55 -21.27 -25.80
CA PRO A 454 -13.53 -20.22 -24.79
C PRO A 454 -14.93 -19.89 -24.27
N SER A 455 -15.93 -19.81 -25.14
CA SER A 455 -17.31 -19.47 -24.77
C SER A 455 -18.04 -20.57 -24.00
N LEU A 456 -17.50 -21.80 -23.96
CA LEU A 456 -18.07 -22.89 -23.16
C LEU A 456 -17.75 -22.68 -21.65
N PHE A 457 -16.59 -22.09 -21.35
CA PHE A 457 -16.11 -21.90 -19.99
C PHE A 457 -16.35 -20.49 -19.48
N PHE A 458 -16.35 -19.50 -20.36
CA PHE A 458 -16.55 -18.10 -20.06
C PHE A 458 -17.60 -17.51 -20.98
N SER A 459 -18.82 -17.32 -20.47
CA SER A 459 -19.92 -16.72 -21.23
C SER A 459 -19.88 -15.19 -21.20
N ASP A 460 -19.38 -14.63 -20.10
CA ASP A 460 -19.44 -13.20 -19.81
C ASP A 460 -18.15 -12.49 -20.18
N TYR A 461 -18.21 -11.70 -21.25
CA TYR A 461 -17.13 -10.85 -21.74
C TYR A 461 -17.43 -9.36 -21.53
N VAL A 462 -18.43 -9.04 -20.72
CA VAL A 462 -18.81 -7.68 -20.33
C VAL A 462 -19.04 -7.66 -18.84
N SER A 463 -18.50 -6.68 -18.14
CA SER A 463 -18.72 -6.55 -16.69
C SER A 463 -20.12 -6.02 -16.38
N SER A 464 -20.62 -6.29 -15.16
CA SER A 464 -21.93 -5.76 -14.72
C SER A 464 -21.97 -4.23 -14.73
N SER A 465 -20.87 -3.57 -14.40
CA SER A 465 -20.75 -2.11 -14.42
C SER A 465 -20.79 -1.53 -15.85
N GLU A 466 -20.17 -2.22 -16.81
CA GLU A 466 -20.24 -1.82 -18.22
C GLU A 466 -21.66 -2.00 -18.77
N MET A 467 -22.33 -3.12 -18.45
CA MET A 467 -23.72 -3.33 -18.84
C MET A 467 -24.66 -2.25 -18.28
N GLU A 468 -24.44 -1.84 -17.04
CA GLU A 468 -25.19 -0.74 -16.42
C GLU A 468 -24.98 0.57 -17.16
N ALA A 469 -23.71 0.91 -17.47
CA ALA A 469 -23.37 2.12 -18.21
C ALA A 469 -23.93 2.15 -19.64
N MET A 470 -24.13 0.98 -20.25
CA MET A 470 -24.67 0.84 -21.61
C MET A 470 -26.20 0.72 -21.69
N LYS A 471 -26.92 0.70 -20.57
CA LYS A 471 -28.40 0.58 -20.54
C LYS A 471 -29.13 1.66 -21.34
N SER A 472 -28.55 2.84 -21.51
CA SER A 472 -29.14 3.94 -22.28
C SER A 472 -29.03 3.75 -23.79
N ILE A 473 -28.23 2.80 -24.28
CA ILE A 473 -28.03 2.54 -25.71
C ILE A 473 -29.21 1.69 -26.21
N PRO A 474 -29.89 2.10 -27.33
CA PRO A 474 -30.97 1.32 -27.89
C PRO A 474 -30.54 -0.11 -28.28
N ALA A 475 -31.35 -1.12 -27.99
CA ALA A 475 -31.01 -2.53 -28.18
C ALA A 475 -30.61 -2.89 -29.62
N ALA A 476 -31.14 -2.20 -30.60
CA ALA A 476 -30.79 -2.38 -32.01
C ALA A 476 -29.33 -2.10 -32.33
N TYR A 477 -28.68 -1.16 -31.59
CA TYR A 477 -27.27 -0.85 -31.70
C TYR A 477 -26.44 -1.62 -30.66
N LEU A 478 -26.97 -1.82 -29.48
CA LEU A 478 -26.28 -2.47 -28.37
C LEU A 478 -25.95 -3.93 -28.67
N ASN A 479 -26.94 -4.72 -29.15
CA ASN A 479 -26.72 -6.16 -29.34
C ASN A 479 -25.64 -6.52 -30.36
N PRO A 480 -25.59 -5.91 -31.58
CA PRO A 480 -24.50 -6.17 -32.52
C PRO A 480 -23.13 -5.72 -31.98
N MET A 481 -23.09 -4.60 -31.27
CA MET A 481 -21.88 -4.09 -30.61
C MET A 481 -21.37 -5.07 -29.54
N LEU A 482 -22.24 -5.60 -28.69
CA LEU A 482 -21.87 -6.58 -27.66
C LEU A 482 -21.34 -7.88 -28.25
N ILE A 483 -21.90 -8.33 -29.37
CA ILE A 483 -21.40 -9.51 -30.11
C ILE A 483 -19.96 -9.26 -30.59
N ASN A 484 -19.70 -8.10 -31.19
CA ASN A 484 -18.37 -7.76 -31.68
C ASN A 484 -17.39 -7.53 -30.50
N LEU A 485 -17.80 -6.84 -29.43
CA LEU A 485 -17.03 -6.68 -28.21
C LEU A 485 -16.63 -8.04 -27.61
N LYS A 486 -17.53 -8.99 -27.60
CA LYS A 486 -17.24 -10.37 -27.19
C LYS A 486 -16.14 -10.98 -28.05
N GLN A 487 -16.24 -10.88 -29.37
CA GLN A 487 -15.21 -11.39 -30.29
C GLN A 487 -13.85 -10.75 -30.06
N MET A 488 -13.82 -9.45 -29.83
CA MET A 488 -12.58 -8.72 -29.51
C MET A 488 -11.92 -9.24 -28.22
N ARG A 489 -12.68 -9.38 -27.15
CA ARG A 489 -12.19 -9.84 -25.85
C ARG A 489 -11.85 -11.32 -25.84
N GLU A 490 -12.62 -12.12 -26.56
CA GLU A 490 -12.34 -13.55 -26.77
C GLU A 490 -11.00 -13.74 -27.52
N ALA A 491 -10.69 -12.88 -28.50
CA ALA A 491 -9.40 -12.94 -29.20
C ALA A 491 -8.20 -12.64 -28.28
N ILE A 492 -8.36 -11.73 -27.31
CA ILE A 492 -7.34 -11.47 -26.26
C ILE A 492 -7.15 -12.71 -25.39
N PHE A 493 -8.23 -13.29 -24.92
CA PHE A 493 -8.21 -14.44 -24.03
C PHE A 493 -7.60 -15.68 -24.70
N THR A 494 -8.10 -16.06 -25.87
CA THR A 494 -7.64 -17.26 -26.60
C THR A 494 -6.18 -17.18 -26.99
N ALA A 495 -5.68 -16.01 -27.33
CA ALA A 495 -4.27 -15.81 -27.62
C ALA A 495 -3.35 -16.14 -26.44
N ASP A 496 -3.76 -15.79 -25.23
CA ASP A 496 -3.00 -16.11 -24.02
C ASP A 496 -3.20 -17.59 -23.59
N CYS A 497 -4.35 -18.18 -23.89
CA CYS A 497 -4.54 -19.62 -23.70
C CYS A 497 -3.56 -20.43 -24.53
N TRP A 498 -3.41 -20.11 -25.82
CA TRP A 498 -2.41 -20.74 -26.69
C TRP A 498 -0.98 -20.53 -26.17
N ARG A 499 -0.66 -19.32 -25.72
CA ARG A 499 0.67 -19.05 -25.14
C ARG A 499 0.92 -19.93 -23.91
N SER A 500 0.01 -19.96 -22.95
CA SER A 500 0.14 -20.78 -21.74
C SER A 500 0.21 -22.28 -22.06
N PHE A 501 -0.59 -22.77 -23.03
CA PHE A 501 -0.52 -24.14 -23.50
C PHE A 501 0.88 -24.49 -24.01
N TRP A 502 1.48 -23.67 -24.88
CA TRP A 502 2.80 -23.93 -25.42
C TRP A 502 3.90 -23.87 -24.37
N ILE A 503 3.83 -22.92 -23.43
CA ILE A 503 4.78 -22.80 -22.32
C ILE A 503 4.76 -24.07 -21.45
N VAL A 504 3.58 -24.54 -21.05
CA VAL A 504 3.45 -25.77 -20.26
C VAL A 504 3.93 -26.99 -21.06
N THR A 505 3.61 -27.04 -22.35
CA THR A 505 4.02 -28.14 -23.24
C THR A 505 5.55 -28.21 -23.37
N LEU A 506 6.21 -27.08 -23.64
CA LEU A 506 7.67 -26.98 -23.75
C LEU A 506 8.38 -27.36 -22.45
N GLY A 507 7.90 -26.82 -21.31
CA GLY A 507 8.45 -27.16 -20.00
C GLY A 507 8.28 -28.65 -19.67
N THR A 508 7.11 -29.23 -19.97
CA THR A 508 6.85 -30.66 -19.79
C THR A 508 7.74 -31.49 -20.71
N PHE A 509 7.94 -31.05 -21.94
CA PHE A 509 8.85 -31.72 -22.90
C PHE A 509 10.30 -31.73 -22.37
N CYS A 510 10.79 -30.62 -21.77
CA CYS A 510 12.10 -30.60 -21.13
C CYS A 510 12.21 -31.62 -19.98
N LEU A 511 11.16 -31.79 -19.17
CA LEU A 511 11.12 -32.79 -18.09
C LEU A 511 11.14 -34.22 -18.67
N LEU A 512 10.45 -34.48 -19.80
CA LEU A 512 10.43 -35.77 -20.46
C LEU A 512 11.78 -36.09 -21.12
N LEU A 513 12.49 -35.12 -21.68
CA LEU A 513 13.87 -35.27 -22.18
C LEU A 513 14.84 -35.61 -21.03
N PHE A 514 14.66 -34.98 -19.87
CA PHE A 514 15.45 -35.29 -18.68
C PHE A 514 15.18 -36.73 -18.19
N LYS A 515 13.89 -37.13 -18.15
CA LYS A 515 13.49 -38.52 -17.87
C LYS A 515 14.16 -39.51 -18.84
N ALA A 516 14.18 -39.16 -20.12
CA ALA A 516 14.79 -40.00 -21.16
C ALA A 516 16.33 -39.98 -21.14
N ARG A 517 16.95 -39.29 -20.17
CA ARG A 517 18.41 -39.10 -20.04
C ARG A 517 19.06 -38.40 -21.26
N ARG A 518 18.25 -37.70 -22.07
CA ARG A 518 18.74 -36.91 -23.22
C ARG A 518 19.20 -35.51 -22.78
N LEU A 519 18.77 -35.04 -21.59
CA LEU A 519 19.13 -33.76 -21.03
C LEU A 519 19.72 -33.97 -19.63
N ARG A 520 20.88 -33.34 -19.33
CA ARG A 520 21.48 -33.33 -17.97
C ARG A 520 20.85 -32.26 -17.10
N ALA A 521 20.89 -32.41 -15.77
CA ALA A 521 20.27 -31.48 -14.82
C ALA A 521 20.67 -29.99 -15.01
N PRO A 522 21.95 -29.62 -15.23
CA PRO A 522 22.27 -28.21 -15.46
C PRO A 522 21.62 -27.64 -16.72
N TRP A 523 21.57 -28.43 -17.82
CA TRP A 523 20.94 -28.02 -19.08
C TRP A 523 19.41 -27.93 -18.97
N LEU A 524 18.79 -28.85 -18.18
CA LEU A 524 17.37 -28.73 -17.85
C LEU A 524 17.09 -27.42 -17.13
N ILE A 525 17.85 -27.12 -16.08
CA ILE A 525 17.63 -25.90 -15.29
C ILE A 525 17.83 -24.66 -16.16
N SER A 526 18.90 -24.64 -17.00
CA SER A 526 19.14 -23.51 -17.92
C SER A 526 18.02 -23.34 -18.94
N ALA A 527 17.49 -24.44 -19.52
CA ALA A 527 16.36 -24.39 -20.43
C ALA A 527 15.09 -23.86 -19.75
N LEU A 528 14.84 -24.26 -18.48
CA LEU A 528 13.71 -23.76 -17.70
C LEU A 528 13.89 -22.30 -17.29
N ILE A 529 15.12 -21.83 -17.01
CA ILE A 529 15.40 -20.41 -16.79
C ILE A 529 15.00 -19.59 -18.02
N VAL A 530 15.44 -20.01 -19.20
CA VAL A 530 15.09 -19.33 -20.46
C VAL A 530 13.59 -19.37 -20.72
N LEU A 531 12.94 -20.53 -20.52
CA LEU A 531 11.51 -20.68 -20.71
C LEU A 531 10.70 -19.76 -19.77
N CYS A 532 11.03 -19.73 -18.48
CA CYS A 532 10.35 -18.89 -17.51
C CYS A 532 10.59 -17.40 -17.75
N LEU A 533 11.82 -17.00 -18.14
CA LEU A 533 12.09 -15.63 -18.54
C LEU A 533 11.29 -15.23 -19.76
N ILE A 534 11.24 -16.06 -20.81
CA ILE A 534 10.44 -15.76 -22.02
C ILE A 534 8.96 -15.62 -21.65
N ASP A 535 8.43 -16.54 -20.85
CA ASP A 535 7.03 -16.53 -20.44
C ASP A 535 6.68 -15.28 -19.63
N MET A 536 7.34 -15.10 -18.51
CA MET A 536 6.95 -14.11 -17.51
C MET A 536 7.37 -12.70 -17.91
N TRP A 537 8.57 -12.52 -18.48
CA TRP A 537 9.06 -11.24 -18.98
C TRP A 537 8.13 -10.60 -20.02
N GLN A 538 7.63 -11.43 -20.98
CA GLN A 538 6.69 -10.94 -21.99
C GLN A 538 5.36 -10.49 -21.37
N VAL A 539 4.90 -11.16 -20.32
CA VAL A 539 3.69 -10.75 -19.61
C VAL A 539 3.95 -9.45 -18.82
N ASP A 540 5.07 -9.39 -18.12
CA ASP A 540 5.42 -8.25 -17.26
C ASP A 540 5.64 -6.96 -18.08
N LYS A 541 6.26 -7.06 -19.24
CA LYS A 541 6.45 -5.92 -20.15
C LYS A 541 5.14 -5.35 -20.73
N ARG A 542 4.00 -6.02 -20.58
CA ARG A 542 2.69 -5.45 -20.87
C ARG A 542 2.31 -4.37 -19.85
N TYR A 543 2.78 -4.52 -18.59
CA TYR A 543 2.36 -3.74 -17.44
C TYR A 543 3.45 -2.82 -16.88
N LEU A 544 4.71 -3.14 -17.14
CA LEU A 544 5.87 -2.32 -16.79
C LEU A 544 6.84 -2.27 -17.97
N ASN A 545 6.66 -1.28 -18.83
CA ASN A 545 7.40 -1.12 -20.10
C ASN A 545 8.06 0.25 -20.20
N ASP A 546 8.88 0.40 -21.24
CA ASP A 546 9.73 1.58 -21.44
C ASP A 546 8.93 2.87 -21.72
N GLY A 547 7.69 2.75 -22.22
CA GLY A 547 6.79 3.88 -22.47
C GLY A 547 6.27 4.56 -21.20
N MET A 548 6.41 3.93 -20.04
CA MET A 548 6.03 4.49 -18.74
C MET A 548 7.12 5.39 -18.12
N PHE A 549 8.30 5.45 -18.76
CA PHE A 549 9.42 6.26 -18.29
C PHE A 549 9.43 7.63 -18.93
N VAL A 550 9.62 8.63 -18.10
CA VAL A 550 9.65 10.05 -18.46
C VAL A 550 11.00 10.68 -18.13
N GLU A 551 11.25 11.87 -18.68
CA GLU A 551 12.41 12.66 -18.34
C GLU A 551 12.48 12.99 -16.83
N ARG A 552 13.68 13.10 -16.31
CA ARG A 552 13.90 13.35 -14.87
C ARG A 552 13.28 14.68 -14.40
N SER A 553 13.23 15.67 -15.28
CA SER A 553 12.56 16.95 -15.05
C SER A 553 11.09 16.81 -14.65
N ALA A 554 10.39 15.81 -15.18
CA ALA A 554 9.00 15.53 -14.80
C ALA A 554 8.86 15.05 -13.35
N ARG A 555 9.93 14.49 -12.76
CA ARG A 555 9.97 14.16 -11.33
C ARG A 555 10.27 15.36 -10.46
N ASP A 556 11.25 16.15 -10.88
CA ASP A 556 11.78 17.26 -10.08
C ASP A 556 10.81 18.42 -10.03
N MET A 557 9.98 18.57 -11.07
CA MET A 557 8.85 19.51 -11.13
C MET A 557 7.55 18.79 -11.52
N PRO A 558 7.00 17.94 -10.64
CA PRO A 558 5.84 17.10 -10.98
C PRO A 558 4.57 17.91 -11.24
N GLN A 559 4.49 19.12 -10.72
CA GLN A 559 3.36 20.03 -10.85
C GLN A 559 3.87 21.40 -11.25
N PRO A 560 3.63 21.85 -12.49
CA PRO A 560 3.96 23.21 -12.89
C PRO A 560 3.10 24.19 -12.09
N MET A 561 3.73 25.20 -11.50
CA MET A 561 3.03 26.26 -10.77
C MET A 561 2.14 27.06 -11.72
N THR A 562 0.85 27.05 -11.47
CA THR A 562 -0.13 27.80 -12.26
C THR A 562 -0.08 29.30 -11.97
N ALA A 563 -0.72 30.12 -12.82
CA ALA A 563 -0.90 31.54 -12.55
C ALA A 563 -1.71 31.77 -11.25
N THR A 564 -2.68 30.91 -11.00
CA THR A 564 -3.50 30.90 -9.77
C THR A 564 -2.66 30.66 -8.53
N ASP A 565 -1.78 29.65 -8.57
CA ASP A 565 -0.88 29.36 -7.45
C ASP A 565 0.04 30.55 -7.15
N LYS A 566 0.63 31.14 -8.21
CA LYS A 566 1.48 32.32 -8.09
C LYS A 566 0.75 33.50 -7.42
N GLN A 567 -0.52 33.71 -7.76
CA GLN A 567 -1.33 34.76 -7.18
C GLN A 567 -1.63 34.50 -5.69
N ILE A 568 -2.02 33.28 -5.33
CA ILE A 568 -2.28 32.91 -3.93
C ILE A 568 -1.01 33.03 -3.07
N LEU A 569 0.15 32.61 -3.59
CA LEU A 569 1.42 32.67 -2.87
C LEU A 569 1.99 34.10 -2.69
N GLN A 570 1.37 35.13 -3.28
CA GLN A 570 1.68 36.51 -2.95
C GLN A 570 1.19 36.91 -1.56
N ASP A 571 0.20 36.20 -1.03
CA ASP A 571 -0.28 36.40 0.33
C ASP A 571 0.79 35.95 1.35
N LYS A 572 1.22 36.86 2.21
CA LYS A 572 2.27 36.64 3.21
C LYS A 572 1.74 36.21 4.58
N ASN A 573 0.42 35.95 4.69
CA ASN A 573 -0.10 35.35 5.91
C ASN A 573 0.55 33.96 6.15
N LEU A 574 0.92 33.70 7.38
CA LEU A 574 1.70 32.53 7.78
C LEU A 574 0.90 31.22 7.65
N ASP A 575 -0.43 31.30 7.83
CA ASP A 575 -1.27 30.11 7.87
C ASP A 575 -2.67 30.40 7.35
N TYR A 576 -3.05 29.74 6.29
CA TYR A 576 -4.38 29.69 5.70
C TYR A 576 -4.52 28.43 4.84
N ARG A 577 -5.76 28.08 4.50
CA ARG A 577 -6.04 26.89 3.68
C ARG A 577 -6.68 27.25 2.35
N VAL A 578 -6.51 26.35 1.40
CA VAL A 578 -7.01 26.47 0.02
C VAL A 578 -7.96 25.32 -0.27
N LEU A 579 -9.12 25.64 -0.84
CA LEU A 579 -10.06 24.69 -1.39
C LEU A 579 -9.97 24.73 -2.91
N ASN A 580 -9.66 23.60 -3.54
CA ASN A 580 -9.61 23.51 -5.00
C ASN A 580 -10.88 22.82 -5.53
N LEU A 581 -11.73 23.60 -6.21
CA LEU A 581 -12.94 23.11 -6.88
C LEU A 581 -12.72 22.76 -8.36
N ALA A 582 -11.51 23.06 -8.90
CA ALA A 582 -11.13 22.73 -10.25
C ALA A 582 -10.60 21.29 -10.39
N SER A 583 -10.38 20.61 -9.28
CA SER A 583 -9.89 19.23 -9.22
C SER A 583 -10.87 18.34 -8.44
N ASN A 584 -10.58 17.04 -8.41
CA ASN A 584 -11.26 16.12 -7.49
C ASN A 584 -10.70 16.30 -6.07
N THR A 585 -11.18 17.31 -5.36
CA THR A 585 -10.68 17.83 -4.08
C THR A 585 -10.23 16.76 -3.08
N PHE A 586 -10.94 15.63 -2.98
CA PHE A 586 -10.66 14.57 -1.99
C PHE A 586 -9.97 13.35 -2.58
N ASN A 587 -9.50 13.44 -3.83
CA ASN A 587 -8.80 12.36 -4.52
C ASN A 587 -7.58 12.85 -5.32
N GLU A 588 -6.95 13.94 -4.87
CA GLU A 588 -5.75 14.53 -5.47
C GLU A 588 -4.81 15.09 -4.41
N ASN A 589 -3.54 15.30 -4.74
CA ASN A 589 -2.55 15.95 -3.89
C ASN A 589 -1.75 17.03 -4.66
N GLU A 590 -2.26 17.51 -5.77
CA GLU A 590 -1.65 18.56 -6.57
C GLU A 590 -1.74 19.90 -5.85
N THR A 591 -2.91 20.20 -5.30
CA THR A 591 -3.13 21.41 -4.49
C THR A 591 -2.19 21.45 -3.29
N SER A 592 -1.97 20.32 -2.63
CA SER A 592 -1.11 20.23 -1.45
C SER A 592 0.39 20.40 -1.75
N TYR A 593 0.77 20.38 -3.03
CA TYR A 593 2.15 20.65 -3.41
C TYR A 593 2.57 22.12 -3.18
N TYR A 594 1.64 23.06 -3.33
CA TYR A 594 1.89 24.50 -3.14
C TYR A 594 1.14 25.12 -1.97
N HIS A 595 0.05 24.50 -1.51
CA HIS A 595 -0.86 25.07 -0.54
C HIS A 595 -1.23 24.08 0.56
N LYS A 596 -1.63 24.59 1.71
CA LYS A 596 -2.30 23.79 2.75
C LYS A 596 -3.73 23.54 2.30
N SER A 597 -4.04 22.30 1.95
CA SER A 597 -5.30 21.91 1.32
C SER A 597 -6.36 21.46 2.32
N ILE A 598 -7.59 21.86 2.07
CA ILE A 598 -8.79 21.28 2.71
C ILE A 598 -8.97 19.82 2.26
N GLY A 599 -8.61 19.53 1.02
CA GLY A 599 -8.69 18.21 0.40
C GLY A 599 -7.43 17.39 0.52
N GLY A 600 -7.33 16.39 -0.35
CA GLY A 600 -6.18 15.51 -0.46
C GLY A 600 -6.56 14.08 -0.81
N TYR A 601 -5.55 13.25 -1.07
CA TYR A 601 -5.68 11.82 -1.32
C TYR A 601 -4.86 11.03 -0.31
N HIS A 602 -5.53 10.33 0.62
CA HIS A 602 -4.87 9.45 1.59
C HIS A 602 -5.81 8.36 2.12
N ALA A 603 -5.35 7.11 2.10
CA ALA A 603 -6.16 5.95 2.51
C ALA A 603 -6.39 5.83 4.03
N ALA A 604 -5.62 6.56 4.83
CA ALA A 604 -5.69 6.56 6.29
C ALA A 604 -5.89 7.97 6.88
N LYS A 605 -6.64 8.84 6.19
CA LYS A 605 -7.01 10.16 6.73
C LYS A 605 -7.76 10.03 8.06
N LEU A 606 -7.78 11.08 8.84
CA LEU A 606 -8.48 11.10 10.13
C LEU A 606 -9.99 10.84 9.94
N ARG A 607 -10.55 9.94 10.73
CA ARG A 607 -11.94 9.50 10.58
C ARG A 607 -12.93 10.63 10.80
N ARG A 608 -12.76 11.41 11.86
CA ARG A 608 -13.63 12.55 12.13
C ARG A 608 -13.60 13.61 11.01
N TYR A 609 -12.44 13.77 10.35
CA TYR A 609 -12.36 14.66 9.19
C TYR A 609 -13.12 14.11 7.98
N GLN A 610 -13.06 12.79 7.73
CA GLN A 610 -13.87 12.16 6.69
C GLN A 610 -15.37 12.29 6.97
N GLU A 611 -15.78 12.11 8.22
CA GLU A 611 -17.17 12.26 8.64
C GLU A 611 -17.63 13.72 8.47
N LEU A 612 -16.76 14.70 8.73
CA LEU A 612 -17.01 16.11 8.46
C LEU A 612 -17.09 16.40 6.95
N ILE A 613 -16.24 15.77 6.13
CA ILE A 613 -16.31 15.87 4.66
C ILE A 613 -17.70 15.43 4.19
N GLU A 614 -18.17 14.27 4.62
CA GLU A 614 -19.43 13.67 4.19
C GLU A 614 -20.65 14.48 4.68
N ALA A 615 -20.62 14.93 5.94
CA ALA A 615 -21.76 15.62 6.56
C ALA A 615 -21.87 17.08 6.18
N TYR A 616 -20.76 17.77 5.92
CA TYR A 616 -20.74 19.23 5.77
C TYR A 616 -19.92 19.74 4.59
N ILE A 617 -18.64 19.35 4.45
CA ILE A 617 -17.76 20.02 3.47
C ILE A 617 -18.26 19.76 2.05
N MET A 618 -18.63 18.53 1.70
CA MET A 618 -19.18 18.22 0.38
C MET A 618 -20.53 18.92 0.12
N PRO A 619 -21.51 18.90 1.03
CA PRO A 619 -22.72 19.71 0.90
C PRO A 619 -22.47 21.22 0.77
N GLU A 620 -21.53 21.78 1.54
CA GLU A 620 -21.16 23.19 1.45
C GLU A 620 -20.54 23.52 0.09
N MET A 621 -19.64 22.67 -0.44
CA MET A 621 -19.07 22.82 -1.78
C MET A 621 -20.16 22.80 -2.87
N GLN A 622 -21.17 21.91 -2.75
CA GLN A 622 -22.28 21.83 -3.71
C GLN A 622 -23.15 23.11 -3.69
N GLN A 623 -23.34 23.72 -2.53
CA GLN A 623 -24.11 24.96 -2.40
C GLN A 623 -23.33 26.21 -2.77
N MET A 624 -22.01 26.18 -2.59
CA MET A 624 -21.10 27.30 -2.83
C MET A 624 -21.06 27.72 -4.29
N MET A 625 -20.90 26.77 -5.23
CA MET A 625 -20.76 27.11 -6.66
C MET A 625 -22.00 27.84 -7.21
N PRO A 626 -23.25 27.41 -7.00
CA PRO A 626 -24.43 28.18 -7.41
C PRO A 626 -24.51 29.56 -6.76
N ALA A 627 -24.09 29.70 -5.50
CA ALA A 627 -24.10 30.99 -4.80
C ALA A 627 -23.06 31.97 -5.40
N ILE A 628 -21.86 31.50 -5.73
CA ILE A 628 -20.81 32.29 -6.38
C ILE A 628 -21.26 32.73 -7.77
N VAL A 629 -21.85 31.84 -8.55
CA VAL A 629 -22.38 32.16 -9.89
C VAL A 629 -23.48 33.21 -9.79
N LYS A 630 -24.43 33.05 -8.87
CA LYS A 630 -25.51 34.03 -8.63
C LYS A 630 -24.99 35.40 -8.22
N ALA A 631 -23.88 35.43 -7.45
CA ALA A 631 -23.20 36.64 -7.01
C ALA A 631 -22.26 37.22 -8.08
N GLN A 632 -22.16 36.60 -9.28
CA GLN A 632 -21.27 36.99 -10.36
C GLN A 632 -19.79 37.07 -9.92
N GLY A 633 -19.37 36.19 -9.00
CA GLY A 633 -18.01 36.13 -8.45
C GLY A 633 -17.73 37.13 -7.33
N ASP A 634 -18.65 38.01 -6.97
CA ASP A 634 -18.50 38.93 -5.86
C ASP A 634 -18.80 38.23 -4.53
N MET A 635 -17.76 37.81 -3.83
CA MET A 635 -17.87 37.07 -2.58
C MET A 635 -18.53 37.89 -1.45
N THR A 636 -18.53 39.19 -1.52
CA THR A 636 -19.21 40.03 -0.50
C THR A 636 -20.72 39.93 -0.57
N ARG A 637 -21.27 39.48 -1.71
CA ARG A 637 -22.71 39.23 -1.91
C ARG A 637 -23.12 37.79 -1.63
N VAL A 638 -22.16 36.91 -1.34
CA VAL A 638 -22.42 35.54 -0.92
C VAL A 638 -22.61 35.53 0.60
N ASN A 639 -23.67 34.95 1.12
CA ASN A 639 -23.85 34.78 2.58
C ASN A 639 -23.01 33.58 3.07
N GLY A 640 -21.67 33.77 3.13
CA GLY A 640 -20.73 32.72 3.43
C GLY A 640 -20.85 32.11 4.83
N ASP A 641 -21.23 32.94 5.82
CA ASP A 641 -21.47 32.45 7.20
C ASP A 641 -22.66 31.49 7.30
N SER A 642 -23.60 31.55 6.36
CA SER A 642 -24.75 30.64 6.31
C SER A 642 -24.54 29.45 5.36
N ILE A 643 -23.82 29.66 4.25
CA ILE A 643 -23.71 28.65 3.17
C ILE A 643 -22.55 27.66 3.44
N TYR A 644 -21.41 28.15 3.97
CA TYR A 644 -20.22 27.31 4.19
C TYR A 644 -19.48 27.62 5.51
N PRO A 645 -20.20 27.58 6.66
CA PRO A 645 -19.61 27.91 7.96
C PRO A 645 -18.51 26.94 8.39
N VAL A 646 -18.54 25.68 7.96
CA VAL A 646 -17.52 24.68 8.29
C VAL A 646 -16.24 24.95 7.51
N LEU A 647 -16.32 25.37 6.27
CA LEU A 647 -15.14 25.84 5.51
C LEU A 647 -14.54 27.10 6.12
N ASN A 648 -15.38 28.02 6.66
CA ASN A 648 -14.91 29.23 7.34
C ASN A 648 -14.15 28.92 8.64
N MET A 649 -14.64 27.98 9.45
CA MET A 649 -13.94 27.57 10.68
C MET A 649 -12.63 26.86 10.42
N LEU A 650 -12.48 26.24 9.23
CA LEU A 650 -11.24 25.61 8.78
C LEU A 650 -10.24 26.61 8.17
N ASN A 651 -10.51 27.93 8.26
CA ASN A 651 -9.68 29.00 7.70
C ASN A 651 -9.44 28.86 6.19
N THR A 652 -10.49 28.49 5.43
CA THR A 652 -10.43 28.35 3.97
C THR A 652 -10.42 29.74 3.32
N LYS A 653 -9.22 30.32 3.16
CA LYS A 653 -9.05 31.71 2.69
C LYS A 653 -9.15 31.86 1.19
N TYR A 654 -8.71 30.85 0.43
CA TYR A 654 -8.76 30.87 -1.02
C TYR A 654 -9.53 29.67 -1.56
N ILE A 655 -10.29 29.90 -2.62
CA ILE A 655 -11.03 28.91 -3.40
C ILE A 655 -10.51 28.98 -4.83
N ILE A 656 -10.02 27.88 -5.36
CA ILE A 656 -9.62 27.78 -6.77
C ILE A 656 -10.83 27.32 -7.58
N LEU A 657 -11.27 28.16 -8.51
CA LEU A 657 -12.40 27.89 -9.39
C LEU A 657 -11.94 27.40 -10.76
N PRO A 658 -12.66 26.46 -11.37
CA PRO A 658 -12.46 26.10 -12.76
C PRO A 658 -12.97 27.22 -13.68
N LEU A 659 -12.21 27.54 -14.71
CA LEU A 659 -12.60 28.40 -15.82
C LEU A 659 -12.68 27.60 -17.12
N GLN A 660 -13.02 28.28 -18.22
CA GLN A 660 -13.00 27.65 -19.54
C GLN A 660 -11.58 27.22 -19.94
N GLU A 661 -11.48 26.27 -20.87
CA GLU A 661 -10.21 25.77 -21.40
C GLU A 661 -9.20 25.23 -20.36
N GLY A 662 -9.70 24.73 -19.21
CA GLY A 662 -8.83 24.16 -18.18
C GLY A 662 -8.04 25.19 -17.36
N GLN A 663 -8.34 26.47 -17.52
CA GLN A 663 -7.78 27.53 -16.69
C GLN A 663 -8.43 27.56 -15.31
N THR A 664 -7.76 28.20 -14.37
CA THR A 664 -8.27 28.36 -13.00
C THR A 664 -8.12 29.81 -12.54
N ALA A 665 -8.93 30.24 -11.57
CA ALA A 665 -8.81 31.52 -10.93
C ALA A 665 -8.91 31.38 -9.39
N PRO A 666 -8.15 32.16 -8.62
CA PRO A 666 -8.28 32.19 -7.18
C PRO A 666 -9.38 33.17 -6.77
N LEU A 667 -10.20 32.77 -5.83
CA LEU A 667 -11.23 33.60 -5.22
C LEU A 667 -10.96 33.70 -3.73
N GLN A 668 -10.88 34.89 -3.19
CA GLN A 668 -10.67 35.13 -1.76
C GLN A 668 -11.98 35.02 -0.99
N ASN A 669 -12.00 34.22 0.07
CA ASN A 669 -13.12 34.10 0.98
C ASN A 669 -13.02 35.14 2.13
N PRO A 670 -13.92 36.13 2.23
CA PRO A 670 -13.89 37.14 3.29
C PRO A 670 -14.51 36.66 4.62
N TYR A 671 -15.10 35.45 4.65
CA TYR A 671 -15.87 34.96 5.78
C TYR A 671 -15.09 34.06 6.74
N THR A 672 -13.79 33.84 6.48
CA THR A 672 -12.97 33.01 7.37
C THR A 672 -12.93 33.53 8.79
N TYR A 673 -12.83 32.61 9.76
CA TYR A 673 -12.73 33.02 11.18
C TYR A 673 -11.27 33.32 11.60
N GLY A 674 -10.31 33.12 10.68
CA GLY A 674 -8.88 33.31 10.91
C GLY A 674 -8.21 32.07 11.52
N ASN A 675 -6.99 32.27 12.04
CA ASN A 675 -6.21 31.16 12.61
C ASN A 675 -6.73 30.71 13.98
N ALA A 676 -7.29 31.64 14.75
CA ALA A 676 -7.95 31.36 16.02
C ALA A 676 -8.91 32.49 16.39
N TRP A 677 -9.96 32.19 17.12
CA TRP A 677 -10.97 33.16 17.57
C TRP A 677 -11.60 32.73 18.88
N PHE A 678 -12.13 33.71 19.62
CA PHE A 678 -12.90 33.47 20.84
C PHE A 678 -14.37 33.19 20.51
N VAL A 679 -15.01 32.32 21.29
CA VAL A 679 -16.43 32.03 21.20
C VAL A 679 -17.18 32.56 22.44
N ASP A 680 -18.41 33.06 22.22
CA ASP A 680 -19.27 33.61 23.24
C ASP A 680 -20.03 32.53 24.03
N ARG A 681 -20.22 31.34 23.43
CA ARG A 681 -20.99 30.23 23.99
C ARG A 681 -20.37 28.91 23.66
N ILE A 682 -20.51 27.96 24.58
CA ILE A 682 -20.19 26.55 24.35
C ILE A 682 -21.36 25.67 24.77
N SER A 683 -21.68 24.68 23.98
CA SER A 683 -22.66 23.63 24.27
C SER A 683 -21.95 22.31 24.45
N TYR A 684 -22.20 21.63 25.55
CA TYR A 684 -21.67 20.29 25.82
C TYR A 684 -22.71 19.23 25.46
N VAL A 685 -22.27 18.19 24.75
CA VAL A 685 -23.08 17.09 24.27
C VAL A 685 -22.49 15.75 24.71
N ASN A 686 -23.30 14.67 24.67
CA ASN A 686 -22.91 13.40 25.26
C ASN A 686 -22.28 12.41 24.28
N ASN A 687 -22.39 12.64 22.98
CA ASN A 687 -21.90 11.72 21.95
C ASN A 687 -21.57 12.43 20.63
N ALA A 688 -20.87 11.74 19.78
CA ALA A 688 -20.39 12.24 18.49
C ALA A 688 -21.51 12.62 17.51
N ASN A 689 -22.65 11.93 17.54
CA ASN A 689 -23.81 12.26 16.68
C ASN A 689 -24.38 13.61 17.06
N GLU A 690 -24.58 13.86 18.37
CA GLU A 690 -25.04 15.15 18.86
C GLU A 690 -24.04 16.26 18.57
N GLU A 691 -22.72 15.99 18.71
CA GLU A 691 -21.67 16.95 18.40
C GLU A 691 -21.70 17.35 16.91
N LEU A 692 -21.83 16.37 16.01
CA LEU A 692 -21.90 16.59 14.58
C LEU A 692 -23.17 17.34 14.17
N ASP A 693 -24.33 16.91 14.70
CA ASP A 693 -25.62 17.53 14.39
C ASP A 693 -25.74 18.97 14.91
N ALA A 694 -25.08 19.30 15.99
CA ALA A 694 -25.11 20.65 16.58
C ALA A 694 -24.46 21.68 15.66
N LEU A 695 -23.50 21.30 14.82
CA LEU A 695 -22.82 22.23 13.89
C LEU A 695 -23.78 22.94 12.93
N ARG A 696 -24.92 22.34 12.61
CA ARG A 696 -25.98 22.98 11.77
C ARG A 696 -26.87 23.95 12.52
N LYS A 697 -26.84 23.91 13.88
CA LYS A 697 -27.80 24.60 14.74
C LYS A 697 -27.19 25.82 15.40
N ILE A 698 -25.86 25.98 15.32
CA ILE A 698 -25.16 27.10 16.00
C ILE A 698 -24.42 27.96 14.98
N ASN A 699 -24.23 29.23 15.33
CA ASN A 699 -23.33 30.11 14.59
C ASN A 699 -21.88 29.82 15.05
N LEU A 700 -21.10 29.13 14.22
CA LEU A 700 -19.74 28.67 14.55
C LEU A 700 -18.74 29.80 14.77
N ARG A 701 -19.05 31.03 14.35
CA ARG A 701 -18.26 32.23 14.65
C ARG A 701 -18.36 32.63 16.11
N HIS A 702 -19.52 32.42 16.74
CA HIS A 702 -19.84 32.88 18.09
C HIS A 702 -20.05 31.73 19.07
N ALA A 703 -20.22 30.52 18.61
CA ALA A 703 -20.51 29.37 19.46
C ALA A 703 -19.69 28.15 19.08
N ALA A 704 -19.39 27.33 20.07
CA ALA A 704 -18.76 26.03 19.87
C ALA A 704 -19.60 24.91 20.48
N VAL A 705 -19.40 23.70 20.00
CA VAL A 705 -19.92 22.47 20.60
C VAL A 705 -18.77 21.54 20.96
N ALA A 706 -18.85 20.88 22.11
CA ALA A 706 -17.85 19.94 22.57
C ALA A 706 -18.50 18.72 23.23
N ASP A 707 -17.83 17.58 23.15
CA ASP A 707 -18.15 16.42 23.95
C ASP A 707 -17.95 16.74 25.43
N VAL A 708 -18.87 16.31 26.30
CA VAL A 708 -18.85 16.57 27.75
C VAL A 708 -17.55 16.14 28.42
N LYS A 709 -16.82 15.18 27.84
CA LYS A 709 -15.50 14.74 28.33
C LYS A 709 -14.45 15.86 28.34
N PHE A 710 -14.62 16.90 27.54
CA PHE A 710 -13.70 18.04 27.46
C PHE A 710 -14.15 19.22 28.35
N LYS A 711 -15.22 19.06 29.15
CA LYS A 711 -15.74 20.13 29.98
C LYS A 711 -14.74 20.57 31.05
N SER A 712 -13.96 19.65 31.57
CA SER A 712 -12.93 19.98 32.58
C SER A 712 -11.78 20.83 32.02
N GLN A 713 -11.42 20.63 30.73
CA GLN A 713 -10.36 21.37 30.04
C GLN A 713 -10.81 22.75 29.53
N LEU A 714 -12.04 22.82 29.06
CA LEU A 714 -12.56 24.01 28.37
C LEU A 714 -13.32 24.96 29.30
N GLY A 715 -14.01 24.42 30.30
CA GLY A 715 -14.83 25.25 31.21
C GLY A 715 -16.05 25.88 30.53
N GLU A 716 -16.45 27.05 30.97
CA GLU A 716 -17.57 27.79 30.38
C GLU A 716 -17.05 28.91 29.45
N ALA A 717 -17.79 29.22 28.42
CA ALA A 717 -17.48 30.33 27.52
C ALA A 717 -17.93 31.67 28.15
N ILE A 718 -17.22 32.73 27.84
CA ILE A 718 -17.47 34.09 28.33
C ILE A 718 -17.80 34.96 27.12
N GLN A 719 -18.90 35.71 27.18
CA GLN A 719 -19.29 36.62 26.12
C GLN A 719 -18.17 37.65 25.89
N GLN A 720 -17.69 37.68 24.67
CA GLN A 720 -16.54 38.49 24.26
C GLN A 720 -16.95 39.96 24.09
N ASP A 721 -15.96 40.80 24.14
CA ASP A 721 -16.03 42.23 23.78
C ASP A 721 -15.16 42.48 22.54
N ASN A 722 -15.23 43.71 22.01
CA ASN A 722 -14.51 44.07 20.78
C ASN A 722 -12.98 44.20 20.96
N VAL A 723 -12.44 43.94 22.15
CA VAL A 723 -11.00 44.12 22.48
C VAL A 723 -10.22 42.81 22.31
N SER A 724 -10.90 41.67 22.18
CA SER A 724 -10.23 40.37 22.00
C SER A 724 -9.55 40.28 20.64
N MET A 725 -8.24 40.00 20.63
CA MET A 725 -7.42 39.88 19.42
C MET A 725 -6.50 38.69 19.49
N VAL A 726 -6.42 37.96 18.40
CA VAL A 726 -5.50 36.80 18.23
C VAL A 726 -4.70 37.01 16.96
N LYS A 727 -3.38 36.88 17.07
CA LYS A 727 -2.46 36.98 15.93
C LYS A 727 -1.48 35.82 15.94
N ILE A 728 -1.39 35.08 14.84
CA ILE A 728 -0.32 34.08 14.66
C ILE A 728 1.03 34.80 14.56
N LYS A 729 1.99 34.36 15.37
CA LYS A 729 3.33 34.93 15.45
C LYS A 729 4.35 34.11 14.65
N SER A 730 4.27 32.82 14.75
CA SER A 730 5.13 31.91 14.01
C SER A 730 4.40 30.62 13.64
N TYR A 731 4.83 30.05 12.55
CA TYR A 731 4.30 28.81 12.02
C TYR A 731 5.45 27.86 11.66
N ALA A 732 5.35 26.64 12.16
CA ALA A 732 6.03 25.44 11.65
C ALA A 732 5.02 24.27 11.65
N PRO A 733 5.19 23.24 10.85
CA PRO A 733 4.21 22.15 10.77
C PRO A 733 3.82 21.55 12.12
N ASN A 734 4.81 21.37 13.00
CA ASN A 734 4.67 20.80 14.33
C ASN A 734 4.69 21.83 15.47
N ARG A 735 4.73 23.13 15.17
CA ARG A 735 4.78 24.19 16.20
C ARG A 735 4.14 25.48 15.72
N LEU A 736 3.17 25.98 16.48
CA LEU A 736 2.44 27.19 16.21
C LEU A 736 2.57 28.12 17.43
N SER A 737 2.72 29.45 17.22
CA SER A 737 2.76 30.42 18.29
C SER A 737 1.82 31.57 17.98
N TYR A 738 1.07 32.03 19.01
CA TYR A 738 0.07 33.08 18.92
C TYR A 738 0.27 34.13 20.00
N ASP A 739 0.11 35.37 19.62
CA ASP A 739 -0.08 36.48 20.58
C ASP A 739 -1.59 36.66 20.75
N VAL A 740 -2.06 36.50 21.99
CA VAL A 740 -3.48 36.53 22.36
C VAL A 740 -3.71 37.65 23.35
N THR A 741 -4.72 38.49 23.09
CA THR A 741 -5.15 39.55 24.03
C THR A 741 -6.65 39.42 24.22
N SER A 742 -7.10 39.38 25.47
CA SER A 742 -8.50 39.42 25.84
C SER A 742 -8.68 40.01 27.25
N ASP A 743 -9.57 40.94 27.39
CA ASP A 743 -9.82 41.54 28.70
C ASP A 743 -10.62 40.62 29.62
N LYS A 744 -11.41 39.72 29.05
CA LYS A 744 -12.26 38.80 29.81
C LYS A 744 -11.76 37.36 29.88
N GLY A 745 -10.85 36.97 28.98
CA GLY A 745 -10.49 35.59 28.78
C GLY A 745 -11.60 34.80 28.10
N GLY A 746 -11.61 33.47 28.24
CA GLY A 746 -12.65 32.59 27.71
C GLY A 746 -12.10 31.49 26.82
N ILE A 747 -12.96 30.90 25.99
CA ILE A 747 -12.59 29.77 25.12
C ILE A 747 -12.05 30.28 23.79
N LEU A 748 -10.77 29.97 23.54
CA LEU A 748 -10.08 30.21 22.28
C LEU A 748 -10.15 28.97 21.43
N VAL A 749 -10.75 29.09 20.24
CA VAL A 749 -10.83 28.03 19.22
C VAL A 749 -9.76 28.27 18.16
N PHE A 750 -9.03 27.21 17.76
CA PHE A 750 -8.03 27.26 16.71
C PHE A 750 -8.57 26.57 15.45
N SER A 751 -8.29 27.11 14.28
CA SER A 751 -8.59 26.47 12.98
C SER A 751 -7.72 25.23 12.71
N GLU A 752 -7.28 24.56 13.76
CA GLU A 752 -6.32 23.46 13.71
C GLU A 752 -6.98 22.14 14.11
N ILE A 753 -6.67 21.08 13.36
CA ILE A 753 -7.25 19.76 13.60
C ILE A 753 -6.75 19.18 14.92
N TYR A 754 -7.68 18.77 15.77
CA TYR A 754 -7.38 18.09 17.02
C TYR A 754 -6.86 16.67 16.76
N TYR A 755 -5.75 16.38 17.42
CA TYR A 755 -5.18 15.03 17.45
C TYR A 755 -4.46 14.83 18.80
N PRO A 756 -4.56 13.65 19.45
CA PRO A 756 -3.85 13.38 20.70
C PRO A 756 -2.33 13.53 20.55
N GLY A 757 -1.69 14.17 21.51
CA GLY A 757 -0.24 14.40 21.49
C GLY A 757 0.18 15.81 21.06
N TRP A 758 -0.77 16.69 20.76
CA TRP A 758 -0.52 18.13 20.76
C TRP A 758 -0.51 18.65 22.20
N GLU A 759 0.53 19.38 22.52
CA GLU A 759 0.72 20.05 23.81
C GLU A 759 0.58 21.55 23.63
N ALA A 760 0.05 22.21 24.66
CA ALA A 760 -0.09 23.68 24.69
C ALA A 760 0.66 24.28 25.88
N THR A 761 1.19 25.47 25.68
CA THR A 761 1.67 26.32 26.77
C THR A 761 1.12 27.71 26.63
N VAL A 762 0.82 28.33 27.78
CA VAL A 762 0.47 29.75 27.89
C VAL A 762 1.57 30.40 28.73
N ASP A 763 2.25 31.37 28.16
CA ASP A 763 3.41 32.08 28.77
C ASP A 763 4.48 31.10 29.28
N GLY A 764 4.67 29.98 28.53
CA GLY A 764 5.63 28.96 28.88
C GLY A 764 5.15 27.93 29.91
N GLN A 765 3.97 28.08 30.49
CA GLN A 765 3.37 27.13 31.43
C GLN A 765 2.45 26.15 30.71
N PRO A 766 2.49 24.85 31.04
CA PRO A 766 1.61 23.85 30.42
C PRO A 766 0.12 24.24 30.57
N ALA A 767 -0.65 24.03 29.51
CA ALA A 767 -2.07 24.26 29.44
C ALA A 767 -2.79 23.11 28.73
N GLU A 768 -4.05 22.90 29.11
CA GLU A 768 -4.83 21.78 28.55
C GLU A 768 -5.52 22.18 27.24
N LEU A 769 -5.54 21.24 26.30
CA LEU A 769 -6.27 21.33 25.02
C LEU A 769 -7.51 20.45 25.06
N GLY A 770 -8.64 21.02 24.59
CA GLY A 770 -9.85 20.27 24.32
C GLY A 770 -10.16 20.19 22.82
N ARG A 771 -11.16 19.42 22.46
CA ARG A 771 -11.71 19.35 21.10
C ARG A 771 -13.08 20.01 21.08
N VAL A 772 -13.30 20.88 20.09
CA VAL A 772 -14.59 21.49 19.79
C VAL A 772 -14.93 21.34 18.30
N ASN A 773 -16.19 21.58 17.97
CA ASN A 773 -16.69 21.63 16.61
C ASN A 773 -16.28 20.37 15.82
N TYR A 774 -16.30 19.21 16.49
CA TYR A 774 -16.04 17.88 15.96
C TYR A 774 -14.57 17.59 15.66
N VAL A 775 -13.78 18.58 15.19
CA VAL A 775 -12.41 18.37 14.71
C VAL A 775 -11.39 19.39 15.18
N LEU A 776 -11.79 20.51 15.78
CA LEU A 776 -10.90 21.62 16.08
C LEU A 776 -10.33 21.58 17.51
N ARG A 777 -9.14 22.17 17.67
CA ARG A 777 -8.52 22.40 19.00
C ARG A 777 -9.14 23.62 19.65
N ALA A 778 -9.28 23.58 20.96
CA ALA A 778 -9.61 24.74 21.76
C ALA A 778 -8.97 24.69 23.15
N MET A 779 -8.87 25.83 23.81
CA MET A 779 -8.37 25.93 25.18
C MET A 779 -9.02 27.11 25.92
N HIS A 780 -8.98 27.07 27.21
CA HIS A 780 -9.38 28.20 28.05
C HIS A 780 -8.21 29.15 28.22
N ILE A 781 -8.43 30.46 28.03
CA ILE A 781 -7.47 31.53 28.22
C ILE A 781 -7.94 32.45 29.35
N GLN A 782 -7.05 32.83 30.26
CA GLN A 782 -7.32 33.79 31.30
C GLN A 782 -7.36 35.22 30.71
N PRO A 783 -7.96 36.20 31.42
CA PRO A 783 -7.86 37.61 31.04
C PRO A 783 -6.41 38.09 30.97
N GLY A 784 -6.09 38.88 29.95
CA GLY A 784 -4.76 39.46 29.80
C GLY A 784 -4.16 39.37 28.42
N ARG A 785 -2.85 39.55 28.34
CA ARG A 785 -2.01 39.33 27.15
C ARG A 785 -1.18 38.10 27.37
N HIS A 786 -1.30 37.15 26.45
CA HIS A 786 -0.67 35.84 26.57
C HIS A 786 0.04 35.45 25.29
N GLN A 787 1.13 34.69 25.42
CA GLN A 787 1.76 33.99 24.33
C GLN A 787 1.36 32.50 24.42
N VAL A 788 0.59 32.05 23.45
CA VAL A 788 0.17 30.65 23.34
C VAL A 788 1.06 29.94 22.37
N THR A 789 1.61 28.79 22.77
CA THR A 789 2.36 27.90 21.86
C THR A 789 1.72 26.52 21.83
N LEU A 790 1.45 26.04 20.64
CA LEU A 790 1.01 24.65 20.38
C LEU A 790 2.17 23.89 19.77
N GLN A 791 2.47 22.70 20.30
CA GLN A 791 3.56 21.85 19.80
C GLN A 791 3.13 20.40 19.72
N PHE A 792 3.45 19.75 18.60
CA PHE A 792 3.23 18.31 18.43
C PHE A 792 4.50 17.53 18.77
N PHE A 793 4.55 17.04 19.99
CA PHE A 793 5.65 16.21 20.48
C PHE A 793 5.14 15.18 21.50
N PRO A 794 4.54 14.05 21.03
CA PRO A 794 4.03 13.03 21.93
C PRO A 794 5.09 12.52 22.90
N ALA A 795 4.80 12.53 24.19
CA ALA A 795 5.74 12.12 25.25
C ALA A 795 6.22 10.64 25.09
N SER A 796 5.45 9.82 24.38
CA SER A 796 5.80 8.42 24.04
C SER A 796 7.03 8.31 23.13
N ILE A 797 7.39 9.34 22.36
CA ILE A 797 8.49 9.29 21.39
C ILE A 797 9.80 8.94 22.07
N LYS A 798 10.17 9.67 23.13
CA LYS A 798 11.43 9.44 23.86
C LYS A 798 11.55 8.00 24.38
N LYS A 799 10.47 7.44 24.91
CA LYS A 799 10.45 6.07 25.44
C LYS A 799 10.58 5.04 24.31
N THR A 800 9.83 5.21 23.24
CA THR A 800 9.81 4.27 22.11
C THR A 800 11.12 4.31 21.30
N GLU A 801 11.76 5.46 21.16
CA GLU A 801 13.08 5.57 20.54
C GLU A 801 14.18 4.96 21.42
N THR A 802 14.11 5.10 22.74
CA THR A 802 15.06 4.42 23.63
C THR A 802 15.00 2.89 23.44
N ILE A 803 13.79 2.32 23.32
CA ILE A 803 13.62 0.88 23.04
C ILE A 803 14.26 0.53 21.69
N ALA A 804 14.08 1.35 20.67
CA ALA A 804 14.65 1.11 19.35
C ALA A 804 16.19 1.09 19.41
N TYR A 805 16.84 2.07 20.06
CA TYR A 805 18.29 2.13 20.17
C TYR A 805 18.88 0.96 20.99
N ILE A 806 18.22 0.54 22.08
CA ILE A 806 18.63 -0.65 22.84
C ILE A 806 18.57 -1.88 21.94
N SER A 807 17.51 -2.05 21.15
CA SER A 807 17.35 -3.18 20.24
C SER A 807 18.43 -3.21 19.14
N TYR A 808 18.83 -2.05 18.64
CA TYR A 808 20.00 -1.92 17.75
C TYR A 808 21.28 -2.42 18.40
N ALA A 809 21.58 -1.96 19.62
CA ALA A 809 22.76 -2.37 20.34
C ALA A 809 22.80 -3.90 20.57
N ILE A 810 21.68 -4.49 20.92
CA ILE A 810 21.55 -5.94 21.08
C ILE A 810 21.82 -6.66 19.75
N LEU A 811 21.22 -6.23 18.66
CA LEU A 811 21.42 -6.85 17.35
C LEU A 811 22.88 -6.75 16.89
N ILE A 812 23.52 -5.61 17.03
CA ILE A 812 24.95 -5.41 16.71
C ILE A 812 25.81 -6.37 17.54
N LEU A 813 25.54 -6.46 18.85
CA LEU A 813 26.28 -7.38 19.73
C LEU A 813 26.13 -8.84 19.26
N VAL A 814 24.92 -9.29 18.92
CA VAL A 814 24.69 -10.65 18.42
C VAL A 814 25.42 -10.91 17.11
N ILE A 815 25.45 -9.92 16.20
CA ILE A 815 26.20 -10.01 14.93
C ILE A 815 27.70 -10.17 15.22
N LEU A 816 28.27 -9.35 16.12
CA LEU A 816 29.69 -9.43 16.50
C LEU A 816 30.03 -10.79 17.12
N VAL A 817 29.17 -11.31 18.00
CA VAL A 817 29.30 -12.65 18.55
C VAL A 817 29.26 -13.71 17.45
N GLY A 818 28.36 -13.56 16.47
CA GLY A 818 28.24 -14.46 15.32
C GLY A 818 29.52 -14.53 14.49
N VAL A 819 30.05 -13.37 14.15
CA VAL A 819 31.32 -13.26 13.40
C VAL A 819 32.49 -13.85 14.21
N PHE A 820 32.56 -13.57 15.50
CA PHE A 820 33.61 -14.10 16.38
C PHE A 820 33.56 -15.63 16.50
N VAL A 821 32.36 -16.19 16.70
CA VAL A 821 32.17 -17.65 16.78
C VAL A 821 32.58 -18.33 15.47
N ASP A 822 32.18 -17.77 14.33
CA ASP A 822 32.60 -18.33 13.04
C ASP A 822 34.09 -18.20 12.79
N TRP A 823 34.70 -17.08 13.18
CA TRP A 823 36.12 -16.89 13.08
C TRP A 823 36.90 -17.92 13.95
N LYS A 824 36.44 -18.15 15.20
CA LYS A 824 37.05 -19.14 16.10
C LYS A 824 36.96 -20.58 15.55
N LYS A 825 35.76 -20.95 15.00
CA LYS A 825 35.57 -22.25 14.36
C LYS A 825 36.47 -22.47 13.14
N ARG A 826 36.73 -21.42 12.38
CA ARG A 826 37.69 -21.49 11.24
C ARG A 826 39.11 -21.68 11.68
N LYS A 827 39.54 -20.95 12.73
CA LYS A 827 40.88 -21.10 13.31
C LYS A 827 41.15 -22.48 13.90
N GLN A 828 40.13 -23.18 14.36
CA GLN A 828 40.23 -24.55 14.86
C GLN A 828 40.24 -25.63 13.75
N LYS A 829 39.87 -25.27 12.52
CA LYS A 829 39.90 -26.19 11.36
C LYS A 829 41.14 -26.01 10.45
N LEU A 830 41.89 -24.94 10.66
CA LEU A 830 43.24 -24.70 10.11
C LEU A 830 44.30 -25.23 11.06
#